data_8a643a23e11ac4bcc6f4b9c715c3e8f6
#
_entry.id   8a643a23e11ac4bcc6f4b9c715c3e8f6
#
_cell.length_a   1.000
_cell.length_b   1.000
_cell.length_c   1.000
_cell.angle_alpha   90.00
_cell.angle_beta   90.00
_cell.angle_gamma   90.00
#
_symmetry.space_group_name_H-M   'P 1'
#
loop_
_entity.id
_entity.type
_entity.pdbx_description
1 polymer ?
#
loop_
_entity_poly.entity_id
_entity_poly.type
_entity_poly.pdbx_seq_one_letter_code
_entity_poly.pdbx_strand_id
1 'polypeptide(L)'
;LPEIGAPDWAARAVILIFAFGFIPAVVLSWFFEITPEGIKREHEVDREHPGTNRLARRVDQATIAVAVVLIIVVGLFSARYTADDPSDIDLGVSATSIAVLPFDNMSGDKDNEYFSDGLTETLLHMLAQIPDLQVAARTSSFAFKGQNRSIQEIAAALEVAHILEGSVQRAGDQIRVTAQLIRASDGFHIWSKNFDREFTDVFLIQDEIAQQVRTALSASLLGTESHAQVAGITTENDDAYELYLQARKARATYSYAGLLAAETLLKSALLIDPDFIEAKSELANSYVHQAETGLMDPEAANAEIIAITDQVLAVKPDDPVARATSIYAKAMSLMTRGDEAALPDLAGELEAIVNSSPASYEPRILLVRAYTALQQNEKSLPVLQGALSLDKFNPSLHYELGTAYMRLRRWDEAKAALERSLELEPQQPNAYSYLGAVALQTGDALTMVRQAMNAIAVDPEDHELPGILSLFLYQLGLVDIADDFRDRVLTLAPTSTIAYQIELARARAIDDLEGSVEAARRAVEDDIEDRRFAFGGAVQHLIRTAVRTGRIDEELAWLEKHQPGIFDVDSAVVSLKFRGVQGTAFDAWYHTLPRDELLRRLDVLLSFAESMGADPTENAVNHVGILTLRGEIAAAIEVALDELFTQPVALYPNWREVLSQPQYAEIVADPRIQEAMRRWETQEADLRASVETYFADLQAAT
;
A
#
# COMPACT_ATOMS: atom_id res chain seq x y z
N LEU A 1 -19.80 32.79 4.96
CA LEU A 1 -18.59 32.59 4.12
C LEU A 1 -18.72 31.44 3.13
N PRO A 2 -19.41 30.31 3.42
CA PRO A 2 -19.67 29.25 2.42
C PRO A 2 -20.44 29.72 1.19
N GLU A 3 -21.38 30.67 1.37
CA GLU A 3 -22.19 31.22 0.28
C GLU A 3 -21.42 32.07 -0.74
N ILE A 4 -20.19 32.45 -0.43
CA ILE A 4 -19.30 33.21 -1.34
C ILE A 4 -18.07 32.40 -1.76
N GLY A 5 -18.06 31.05 -1.55
CA GLY A 5 -16.99 30.16 -1.98
C GLY A 5 -15.64 30.36 -1.25
N ALA A 6 -15.64 30.94 -0.07
CA ALA A 6 -14.43 31.15 0.70
C ALA A 6 -13.97 29.82 1.37
N PRO A 7 -12.66 29.50 1.38
CA PRO A 7 -12.14 28.30 2.03
C PRO A 7 -12.37 28.33 3.55
N ASP A 8 -12.52 27.16 4.19
CA ASP A 8 -12.81 27.03 5.64
C ASP A 8 -11.80 27.71 6.57
N TRP A 9 -10.55 27.84 6.15
CA TRP A 9 -9.53 28.56 6.90
C TRP A 9 -9.75 30.08 6.93
N ALA A 10 -10.47 30.65 5.96
CA ALA A 10 -10.69 32.08 5.84
C ALA A 10 -11.49 32.66 7.02
N ALA A 11 -12.45 31.89 7.54
CA ALA A 11 -13.21 32.26 8.73
C ALA A 11 -12.30 32.33 9.97
N ARG A 12 -11.41 31.37 10.13
CA ARG A 12 -10.42 31.32 11.22
C ARG A 12 -9.39 32.47 11.12
N ALA A 13 -8.93 32.75 9.91
CA ALA A 13 -8.00 33.86 9.65
C ALA A 13 -8.63 35.21 9.97
N VAL A 14 -9.89 35.43 9.62
CA VAL A 14 -10.63 36.65 9.97
C VAL A 14 -10.76 36.82 11.49
N ILE A 15 -11.13 35.75 12.21
CA ILE A 15 -11.22 35.77 13.69
C ILE A 15 -9.87 36.07 14.32
N LEU A 16 -8.79 35.49 13.84
CA LEU A 16 -7.43 35.74 14.35
C LEU A 16 -6.97 37.18 14.07
N ILE A 17 -7.23 37.73 12.88
CA ILE A 17 -6.91 39.11 12.51
C ILE A 17 -7.65 40.08 13.42
N PHE A 18 -8.94 39.82 13.69
CA PHE A 18 -9.73 40.65 14.61
C PHE A 18 -9.23 40.51 16.06
N ALA A 19 -8.93 39.34 16.56
CA ALA A 19 -8.40 39.12 17.90
C ALA A 19 -7.03 39.78 18.11
N PHE A 20 -6.10 39.61 17.18
CA PHE A 20 -4.76 40.20 17.24
C PHE A 20 -4.72 41.71 16.95
N GLY A 21 -5.67 42.23 16.15
CA GLY A 21 -5.76 43.68 15.87
C GLY A 21 -6.58 44.46 16.88
N PHE A 22 -7.72 43.93 17.29
CA PHE A 22 -8.69 44.65 18.14
C PHE A 22 -8.27 44.70 19.59
N ILE A 23 -7.77 43.61 20.19
CA ILE A 23 -7.35 43.60 21.59
C ILE A 23 -6.20 44.58 21.84
N PRO A 24 -5.10 44.60 21.05
CA PRO A 24 -4.07 45.64 21.20
C PRO A 24 -4.59 47.08 20.97
N ALA A 25 -5.53 47.26 20.01
CA ALA A 25 -6.10 48.57 19.75
C ALA A 25 -6.92 49.11 20.94
N VAL A 26 -7.70 48.26 21.61
CA VAL A 26 -8.45 48.61 22.84
C VAL A 26 -7.49 48.91 23.99
N VAL A 27 -6.45 48.08 24.18
CA VAL A 27 -5.43 48.31 25.20
C VAL A 27 -4.68 49.63 24.96
N LEU A 28 -4.29 49.91 23.72
CA LEU A 28 -3.62 51.17 23.35
C LEU A 28 -4.53 52.37 23.51
N SER A 29 -5.86 52.27 23.30
CA SER A 29 -6.82 53.34 23.51
C SER A 29 -6.97 53.73 25.00
N TRP A 30 -6.62 52.84 25.93
CA TRP A 30 -6.60 53.14 27.38
C TRP A 30 -5.34 53.89 27.83
N PHE A 31 -4.25 53.82 27.08
CA PHE A 31 -2.99 54.45 27.42
C PHE A 31 -2.69 55.71 26.61
N PHE A 32 -3.35 55.90 25.46
CA PHE A 32 -3.07 57.01 24.53
C PHE A 32 -4.37 57.67 24.05
N GLU A 33 -4.43 58.99 24.07
CA GLU A 33 -5.53 59.78 23.54
C GLU A 33 -5.11 60.56 22.29
N ILE A 34 -5.96 60.57 21.26
CA ILE A 34 -5.69 61.29 20.01
C ILE A 34 -6.13 62.74 20.19
N THR A 35 -5.19 63.65 20.25
CA THR A 35 -5.43 65.09 20.35
C THR A 35 -5.11 65.78 19.02
N PRO A 36 -5.59 67.02 18.80
CA PRO A 36 -5.25 67.78 17.59
C PRO A 36 -3.76 68.04 17.40
N GLU A 37 -2.97 67.88 18.45
CA GLU A 37 -1.51 68.07 18.46
C GLU A 37 -0.74 66.73 18.33
N GLY A 38 -1.41 65.57 18.22
CA GLY A 38 -0.86 64.22 18.04
C GLY A 38 -1.30 63.27 19.17
N ILE A 39 -0.66 62.07 19.19
CA ILE A 39 -0.96 61.02 20.15
C ILE A 39 -0.21 61.33 21.47
N LYS A 40 -0.97 61.53 22.57
CA LYS A 40 -0.42 61.80 23.92
C LYS A 40 -0.88 60.72 24.91
N ARG A 41 -0.14 60.52 26.01
CA ARG A 41 -0.56 59.61 27.08
C ARG A 41 -1.71 60.20 27.87
N GLU A 42 -2.65 59.42 28.34
CA GLU A 42 -3.89 59.87 29.02
C GLU A 42 -3.63 60.84 30.18
N HIS A 43 -2.54 60.71 30.92
CA HIS A 43 -2.17 61.58 32.06
C HIS A 43 -1.51 62.91 31.63
N GLU A 44 -1.21 63.10 30.33
CA GLU A 44 -0.56 64.36 29.81
C GLU A 44 -1.60 65.24 29.04
N VAL A 45 -2.87 64.83 29.02
CA VAL A 45 -3.93 65.57 28.32
C VAL A 45 -4.58 66.58 29.24
N ASP A 46 -4.43 67.91 28.92
CA ASP A 46 -5.06 68.99 29.62
C ASP A 46 -6.57 69.06 29.29
N ARG A 47 -7.43 68.83 30.31
CA ARG A 47 -8.88 68.68 30.17
C ARG A 47 -9.66 70.05 30.29
N GLU A 48 -9.01 71.17 30.30
CA GLU A 48 -9.69 72.47 30.45
C GLU A 48 -10.13 73.12 29.17
N HIS A 49 -9.92 72.50 27.97
CA HIS A 49 -10.37 73.07 26.68
C HIS A 49 -11.68 72.43 26.18
N PRO A 50 -12.72 73.28 25.90
CA PRO A 50 -14.08 72.76 25.55
C PRO A 50 -14.21 71.96 24.25
N GLY A 51 -13.16 71.85 23.42
CA GLY A 51 -13.18 71.15 22.13
C GLY A 51 -12.84 69.67 22.17
N THR A 52 -12.01 69.24 23.16
CA THR A 52 -11.50 67.86 23.29
C THR A 52 -12.54 66.89 23.83
N ASN A 53 -13.43 67.36 24.73
CA ASN A 53 -14.48 66.53 25.34
C ASN A 53 -15.56 65.97 24.38
N ARG A 54 -15.76 66.60 23.19
CA ARG A 54 -16.74 66.05 22.23
C ARG A 54 -16.20 64.99 21.32
N LEU A 55 -14.92 65.02 21.00
CA LEU A 55 -14.29 63.99 20.13
C LEU A 55 -13.97 62.72 20.94
N ALA A 56 -13.40 62.86 22.15
CA ALA A 56 -13.13 61.76 23.07
C ALA A 56 -14.43 60.99 23.39
N ARG A 57 -15.52 61.67 23.78
CA ARG A 57 -16.82 61.01 23.99
C ARG A 57 -17.37 60.30 22.80
N ARG A 58 -17.14 60.78 21.55
CA ARG A 58 -17.58 60.10 20.35
C ARG A 58 -16.76 58.88 20.04
N VAL A 59 -15.44 58.88 20.30
CA VAL A 59 -14.55 57.73 20.14
C VAL A 59 -14.88 56.68 21.19
N ASP A 60 -15.07 57.07 22.46
CA ASP A 60 -15.49 56.13 23.53
C ASP A 60 -16.85 55.49 23.22
N GLN A 61 -17.82 56.31 22.77
CA GLN A 61 -19.14 55.78 22.38
C GLN A 61 -19.07 54.86 21.19
N ALA A 62 -18.23 55.14 20.18
CA ALA A 62 -18.01 54.27 19.03
C ALA A 62 -17.33 52.97 19.44
N THR A 63 -16.32 53.03 20.33
CA THR A 63 -15.60 51.82 20.85
C THR A 63 -16.55 50.95 21.67
N ILE A 64 -17.36 51.52 22.53
CA ILE A 64 -18.36 50.82 23.33
C ILE A 64 -19.44 50.22 22.39
N ALA A 65 -19.89 50.93 21.36
CA ALA A 65 -20.87 50.43 20.40
C ALA A 65 -20.32 49.25 19.60
N VAL A 66 -19.04 49.31 19.18
CA VAL A 66 -18.37 48.23 18.47
C VAL A 66 -18.17 46.99 19.39
N ALA A 67 -17.79 47.21 20.66
CA ALA A 67 -17.65 46.16 21.66
C ALA A 67 -19.02 45.48 21.94
N VAL A 68 -20.08 46.24 22.09
CA VAL A 68 -21.45 45.72 22.28
C VAL A 68 -21.91 44.92 21.04
N VAL A 69 -21.68 45.43 19.83
CA VAL A 69 -21.99 44.69 18.60
C VAL A 69 -21.18 43.37 18.52
N LEU A 70 -19.90 43.41 18.88
CA LEU A 70 -19.07 42.22 18.94
C LEU A 70 -19.56 41.19 19.97
N ILE A 71 -19.94 41.66 21.17
CA ILE A 71 -20.52 40.78 22.21
C ILE A 71 -21.85 40.18 21.73
N ILE A 72 -22.69 40.97 21.05
CA ILE A 72 -23.92 40.48 20.48
C ILE A 72 -23.66 39.47 19.33
N VAL A 73 -22.73 39.77 18.45
CA VAL A 73 -22.33 38.85 17.36
C VAL A 73 -21.74 37.56 17.91
N VAL A 74 -20.83 37.66 18.90
CA VAL A 74 -20.27 36.47 19.58
C VAL A 74 -21.36 35.76 20.37
N GLY A 75 -22.25 36.46 21.04
CA GLY A 75 -23.38 35.88 21.76
C GLY A 75 -24.39 35.18 20.82
N LEU A 76 -24.72 35.79 19.68
CA LEU A 76 -25.57 35.18 18.66
C LEU A 76 -24.87 33.99 17.96
N PHE A 77 -23.55 34.09 17.79
CA PHE A 77 -22.76 32.99 17.25
C PHE A 77 -22.66 31.84 18.27
N SER A 78 -22.39 32.15 19.55
CA SER A 78 -22.43 31.18 20.64
C SER A 78 -23.82 30.56 20.80
N ALA A 79 -24.89 31.36 20.76
CA ALA A 79 -26.27 30.87 20.88
C ALA A 79 -26.69 29.98 19.72
N ARG A 80 -26.16 30.17 18.53
CA ARG A 80 -26.32 29.23 17.40
C ARG A 80 -25.50 27.94 17.58
N TYR A 81 -24.35 28.03 18.25
CA TYR A 81 -23.50 26.85 18.54
C TYR A 81 -23.90 26.11 19.82
N THR A 82 -24.66 26.72 20.73
CA THR A 82 -25.11 26.09 21.99
C THR A 82 -26.59 25.75 21.99
N ALA A 83 -27.30 25.98 20.87
CA ALA A 83 -28.67 25.50 20.72
C ALA A 83 -28.76 24.00 20.31
N ASP A 84 -27.60 23.39 19.99
CA ASP A 84 -27.49 21.95 19.95
C ASP A 84 -27.10 21.47 21.35
N ASP A 85 -28.01 20.79 22.01
CA ASP A 85 -27.86 20.08 23.26
C ASP A 85 -26.57 19.22 23.17
N PRO A 86 -25.64 19.21 24.16
CA PRO A 86 -24.46 18.34 24.14
C PRO A 86 -24.79 16.84 24.12
N SER A 87 -26.07 16.47 24.21
CA SER A 87 -26.57 15.11 24.04
C SER A 87 -26.81 14.70 22.59
N ASP A 88 -26.81 15.62 21.60
CA ASP A 88 -26.92 15.34 20.18
C ASP A 88 -25.75 15.95 19.41
N ILE A 89 -24.54 15.45 19.62
CA ILE A 89 -23.52 15.46 18.57
C ILE A 89 -24.02 14.39 17.59
N ASP A 90 -24.78 14.84 16.61
CA ASP A 90 -25.06 14.04 15.40
C ASP A 90 -23.73 13.88 14.65
N LEU A 91 -22.96 12.86 15.05
CA LEU A 91 -21.71 12.45 14.41
C LEU A 91 -21.99 11.86 13.03
N GLY A 92 -23.23 11.91 12.50
CA GLY A 92 -23.63 11.18 11.31
C GLY A 92 -23.60 9.66 11.53
N VAL A 93 -23.47 9.22 12.78
CA VAL A 93 -23.42 7.80 13.16
C VAL A 93 -24.81 7.21 13.00
N SER A 94 -24.93 6.19 12.17
CA SER A 94 -26.20 5.47 12.01
C SER A 94 -26.62 4.87 13.35
N ALA A 95 -27.83 5.16 13.80
CA ALA A 95 -28.40 4.56 15.02
C ALA A 95 -28.44 3.02 14.94
N THR A 96 -28.40 2.45 13.75
CA THR A 96 -28.32 1.01 13.47
C THR A 96 -26.90 0.53 13.19
N SER A 97 -25.88 1.10 13.87
CA SER A 97 -24.48 0.70 13.71
C SER A 97 -23.94 0.02 14.96
N ILE A 98 -23.11 -1.00 14.77
CA ILE A 98 -22.51 -1.82 15.83
C ILE A 98 -21.07 -2.18 15.51
N ALA A 99 -20.23 -2.25 16.53
CA ALA A 99 -18.94 -2.93 16.46
C ALA A 99 -18.93 -4.13 17.41
N VAL A 100 -18.34 -5.24 16.97
CA VAL A 100 -18.09 -6.42 17.80
C VAL A 100 -16.62 -6.39 18.19
N LEU A 101 -16.34 -6.14 19.45
CA LEU A 101 -14.96 -6.16 19.95
C LEU A 101 -14.48 -7.60 20.15
N PRO A 102 -13.17 -7.86 20.02
CA PRO A 102 -12.60 -9.15 20.32
C PRO A 102 -13.01 -9.63 21.72
N PHE A 103 -13.56 -10.84 21.80
CA PHE A 103 -13.93 -11.43 23.07
C PHE A 103 -12.68 -11.81 23.86
N ASP A 104 -12.61 -11.43 25.13
CA ASP A 104 -11.47 -11.72 25.99
C ASP A 104 -11.37 -13.22 26.29
N ASN A 105 -10.18 -13.81 26.11
CA ASN A 105 -9.91 -15.16 26.54
C ASN A 105 -9.64 -15.21 28.05
N MET A 106 -10.64 -15.68 28.80
CA MET A 106 -10.57 -15.89 30.26
C MET A 106 -10.19 -17.34 30.63
N SER A 107 -9.80 -18.16 29.64
CA SER A 107 -9.27 -19.51 29.88
C SER A 107 -7.84 -19.41 30.42
N GLY A 108 -7.40 -20.38 31.23
CA GLY A 108 -6.04 -20.43 31.74
C GLY A 108 -4.97 -20.75 30.69
N ASP A 109 -5.39 -21.03 29.47
CA ASP A 109 -4.56 -21.42 28.34
C ASP A 109 -4.63 -20.38 27.23
N LYS A 110 -3.44 -19.85 26.86
CA LYS A 110 -3.32 -18.87 25.77
C LYS A 110 -3.60 -19.47 24.38
N ASP A 111 -3.46 -20.78 24.25
CA ASP A 111 -3.75 -21.48 23.01
C ASP A 111 -5.25 -21.42 22.63
N ASN A 112 -6.15 -21.06 23.55
CA ASN A 112 -7.57 -20.81 23.28
C ASN A 112 -7.86 -19.38 22.75
N GLU A 113 -6.86 -18.53 22.54
CA GLU A 113 -7.03 -17.16 22.01
C GLU A 113 -7.69 -17.18 20.63
N TYR A 114 -7.23 -18.10 19.74
CA TYR A 114 -7.79 -18.24 18.39
C TYR A 114 -9.30 -18.54 18.40
N PHE A 115 -9.77 -19.22 19.44
CA PHE A 115 -11.18 -19.56 19.58
C PHE A 115 -12.02 -18.32 19.94
N SER A 116 -11.57 -17.49 20.88
CA SER A 116 -12.24 -16.23 21.23
C SER A 116 -12.28 -15.27 20.03
N ASP A 117 -11.20 -15.21 19.26
CA ASP A 117 -11.10 -14.43 18.03
C ASP A 117 -12.05 -14.97 16.96
N GLY A 118 -12.12 -16.30 16.78
CA GLY A 118 -13.01 -16.95 15.83
C GLY A 118 -14.49 -16.76 16.17
N LEU A 119 -14.86 -16.87 17.45
CA LEU A 119 -16.20 -16.55 17.92
C LEU A 119 -16.61 -15.11 17.57
N THR A 120 -15.71 -14.15 17.87
CA THR A 120 -15.93 -12.74 17.56
C THR A 120 -16.17 -12.53 16.06
N GLU A 121 -15.36 -13.17 15.25
CA GLU A 121 -15.40 -13.06 13.80
C GLU A 121 -16.67 -13.64 13.20
N THR A 122 -17.10 -14.81 13.70
CA THR A 122 -18.36 -15.42 13.29
C THR A 122 -19.54 -14.53 13.65
N LEU A 123 -19.58 -13.99 14.88
CA LEU A 123 -20.62 -13.06 15.30
C LEU A 123 -20.66 -11.81 14.42
N LEU A 124 -19.49 -11.26 14.07
CA LEU A 124 -19.39 -10.13 13.19
C LEU A 124 -19.95 -10.44 11.80
N HIS A 125 -19.58 -11.60 11.23
CA HIS A 125 -20.11 -12.06 9.95
C HIS A 125 -21.64 -12.25 9.97
N MET A 126 -22.16 -12.88 11.00
CA MET A 126 -23.60 -13.12 11.17
C MET A 126 -24.37 -11.79 11.31
N LEU A 127 -23.87 -10.86 12.11
CA LEU A 127 -24.50 -9.55 12.29
C LEU A 127 -24.45 -8.71 11.00
N ALA A 128 -23.38 -8.81 10.20
CA ALA A 128 -23.26 -8.11 8.92
C ALA A 128 -24.27 -8.57 7.86
N GLN A 129 -24.88 -9.75 8.04
CA GLN A 129 -25.97 -10.25 7.17
C GLN A 129 -27.35 -9.69 7.53
N ILE A 130 -27.48 -9.00 8.66
CA ILE A 130 -28.76 -8.41 9.09
C ILE A 130 -29.01 -7.17 8.20
N PRO A 131 -30.13 -7.12 7.45
CA PRO A 131 -30.49 -5.93 6.67
C PRO A 131 -30.56 -4.68 7.55
N ASP A 132 -30.07 -3.55 7.01
CA ASP A 132 -30.05 -2.24 7.66
C ASP A 132 -29.17 -2.11 8.91
N LEU A 133 -28.41 -3.15 9.30
CA LEU A 133 -27.41 -3.08 10.35
C LEU A 133 -26.02 -2.81 9.75
N GLN A 134 -25.43 -1.69 10.13
CA GLN A 134 -24.05 -1.34 9.76
C GLN A 134 -23.10 -1.93 10.80
N VAL A 135 -22.29 -2.90 10.40
CA VAL A 135 -21.34 -3.57 11.29
C VAL A 135 -19.94 -3.08 10.97
N ALA A 136 -19.22 -2.57 11.99
CA ALA A 136 -17.82 -2.18 11.84
C ALA A 136 -16.98 -3.38 11.37
N ALA A 137 -16.02 -3.13 10.49
CA ALA A 137 -15.18 -4.18 9.96
C ALA A 137 -14.36 -4.88 11.06
N ARG A 138 -14.04 -6.16 10.81
CA ARG A 138 -13.25 -6.98 11.73
C ARG A 138 -11.93 -6.31 12.12
N THR A 139 -11.15 -5.91 11.14
CA THR A 139 -9.83 -5.31 11.35
C THR A 139 -9.91 -4.05 12.19
N SER A 140 -10.90 -3.20 11.95
CA SER A 140 -11.13 -2.00 12.75
C SER A 140 -11.50 -2.33 14.21
N SER A 141 -12.35 -3.34 14.44
CA SER A 141 -12.72 -3.80 15.79
C SER A 141 -11.52 -4.42 16.51
N PHE A 142 -10.73 -5.25 15.82
CA PHE A 142 -9.56 -5.92 16.38
C PHE A 142 -8.37 -4.97 16.66
N ALA A 143 -8.32 -3.81 16.03
CA ALA A 143 -7.33 -2.77 16.35
C ALA A 143 -7.40 -2.32 17.82
N PHE A 144 -8.52 -2.55 18.49
CA PHE A 144 -8.71 -2.20 19.92
C PHE A 144 -8.45 -3.38 20.88
N LYS A 145 -8.04 -4.55 20.37
CA LYS A 145 -7.73 -5.71 21.21
C LYS A 145 -6.63 -5.40 22.21
N GLY A 146 -6.91 -5.66 23.49
CA GLY A 146 -5.96 -5.42 24.58
C GLY A 146 -5.70 -3.94 24.91
N GLN A 147 -6.39 -3.00 24.27
CA GLN A 147 -6.26 -1.57 24.57
C GLN A 147 -7.18 -1.20 25.73
N ASN A 148 -6.62 -0.50 26.72
CA ASN A 148 -7.38 0.00 27.89
C ASN A 148 -8.04 1.35 27.55
N ARG A 149 -9.03 1.34 26.64
CA ARG A 149 -9.82 2.52 26.25
C ARG A 149 -11.26 2.37 26.72
N SER A 150 -11.95 3.50 26.94
CA SER A 150 -13.37 3.48 27.25
C SER A 150 -14.21 3.07 26.04
N ILE A 151 -15.37 2.47 26.30
CA ILE A 151 -16.34 2.09 25.24
C ILE A 151 -16.74 3.29 24.38
N GLN A 152 -16.89 4.47 25.00
CA GLN A 152 -17.22 5.70 24.28
C GLN A 152 -16.10 6.12 23.31
N GLU A 153 -14.83 6.02 23.72
CA GLU A 153 -13.67 6.34 22.86
C GLU A 153 -13.56 5.35 21.70
N ILE A 154 -13.79 4.06 21.95
CA ILE A 154 -13.78 3.02 20.91
C ILE A 154 -14.92 3.26 19.92
N ALA A 155 -16.14 3.46 20.42
CA ALA A 155 -17.31 3.69 19.58
C ALA A 155 -17.18 4.96 18.72
N ALA A 156 -16.61 6.03 19.29
CA ALA A 156 -16.34 7.26 18.55
C ALA A 156 -15.29 7.04 17.44
N ALA A 157 -14.24 6.26 17.72
CA ALA A 157 -13.22 5.94 16.72
C ALA A 157 -13.76 5.05 15.59
N LEU A 158 -14.64 4.10 15.93
CA LEU A 158 -15.29 3.20 14.98
C LEU A 158 -16.55 3.80 14.33
N GLU A 159 -17.02 4.96 14.81
CA GLU A 159 -18.24 5.65 14.34
C GLU A 159 -19.49 4.73 14.43
N VAL A 160 -19.65 4.05 15.57
CA VAL A 160 -20.77 3.16 15.81
C VAL A 160 -21.60 3.60 17.02
N ALA A 161 -22.92 3.31 16.96
CA ALA A 161 -23.84 3.62 18.04
C ALA A 161 -23.84 2.55 19.15
N HIS A 162 -23.41 1.32 18.84
CA HIS A 162 -23.44 0.19 19.74
C HIS A 162 -22.12 -0.58 19.73
N ILE A 163 -21.78 -1.16 20.88
CA ILE A 163 -20.64 -2.08 21.03
C ILE A 163 -21.17 -3.42 21.57
N LEU A 164 -20.78 -4.50 20.91
CA LEU A 164 -20.89 -5.85 21.45
C LEU A 164 -19.50 -6.27 21.94
N GLU A 165 -19.41 -6.58 23.22
CA GLU A 165 -18.20 -7.11 23.85
C GLU A 165 -18.49 -8.38 24.63
N GLY A 166 -17.46 -9.12 25.02
CA GLY A 166 -17.66 -10.32 25.81
C GLY A 166 -16.38 -11.01 26.22
N SER A 167 -16.55 -12.19 26.81
CA SER A 167 -15.44 -13.06 27.20
C SER A 167 -15.77 -14.51 26.96
N VAL A 168 -14.73 -15.31 26.75
CA VAL A 168 -14.81 -16.77 26.60
C VAL A 168 -13.97 -17.43 27.66
N GLN A 169 -14.55 -18.41 28.37
CA GLN A 169 -13.84 -19.25 29.31
C GLN A 169 -14.08 -20.72 28.95
N ARG A 170 -13.03 -21.45 28.64
CA ARG A 170 -13.04 -22.88 28.36
C ARG A 170 -12.42 -23.65 29.52
N ALA A 171 -13.07 -24.72 29.97
CA ALA A 171 -12.59 -25.65 31.00
C ALA A 171 -12.90 -27.10 30.58
N GLY A 172 -11.93 -27.74 29.91
CA GLY A 172 -12.15 -29.04 29.28
C GLY A 172 -13.21 -28.93 28.16
N ASP A 173 -14.26 -29.74 28.24
CA ASP A 173 -15.35 -29.76 27.26
C ASP A 173 -16.47 -28.75 27.56
N GLN A 174 -16.33 -27.96 28.62
CA GLN A 174 -17.32 -26.93 28.98
C GLN A 174 -16.82 -25.55 28.53
N ILE A 175 -17.71 -24.77 27.93
CA ILE A 175 -17.49 -23.40 27.53
C ILE A 175 -18.52 -22.47 28.20
N ARG A 176 -18.04 -21.34 28.68
CA ARG A 176 -18.85 -20.20 29.11
C ARG A 176 -18.55 -19.02 28.23
N VAL A 177 -19.54 -18.47 27.54
CA VAL A 177 -19.48 -17.24 26.80
C VAL A 177 -20.32 -16.20 27.49
N THR A 178 -19.70 -15.05 27.82
CA THR A 178 -20.42 -13.86 28.30
C THR A 178 -20.49 -12.88 27.15
N ALA A 179 -21.67 -12.36 26.82
CA ALA A 179 -21.82 -11.33 25.77
C ALA A 179 -22.68 -10.18 26.32
N GLN A 180 -22.29 -8.95 25.94
CA GLN A 180 -22.91 -7.72 26.41
C GLN A 180 -23.03 -6.71 25.27
N LEU A 181 -24.24 -6.17 25.09
CA LEU A 181 -24.52 -5.10 24.14
C LEU A 181 -24.62 -3.78 24.89
N ILE A 182 -23.81 -2.81 24.51
CA ILE A 182 -23.65 -1.52 25.18
C ILE A 182 -24.02 -0.40 24.22
N ARG A 183 -24.81 0.57 24.69
CA ARG A 183 -25.06 1.81 23.96
C ARG A 183 -23.86 2.75 24.16
N ALA A 184 -23.28 3.20 23.03
CA ALA A 184 -22.06 4.01 23.05
C ALA A 184 -22.27 5.40 23.66
N SER A 185 -23.45 6.01 23.47
CA SER A 185 -23.74 7.38 23.92
C SER A 185 -23.69 7.58 25.44
N ASP A 186 -24.08 6.56 26.20
CA ASP A 186 -24.18 6.64 27.66
C ASP A 186 -23.42 5.53 28.40
N GLY A 187 -22.91 4.52 27.66
CA GLY A 187 -22.20 3.38 28.22
C GLY A 187 -23.08 2.36 28.95
N PHE A 188 -24.41 2.46 28.81
CA PHE A 188 -25.33 1.52 29.49
C PHE A 188 -25.49 0.23 28.71
N HIS A 189 -25.51 -0.89 29.44
CA HIS A 189 -25.79 -2.20 28.88
C HIS A 189 -27.28 -2.28 28.48
N ILE A 190 -27.51 -2.49 27.18
CA ILE A 190 -28.85 -2.75 26.63
C ILE A 190 -29.25 -4.20 26.91
N TRP A 191 -28.25 -5.10 26.84
CA TRP A 191 -28.41 -6.51 27.00
C TRP A 191 -27.12 -7.15 27.53
N SER A 192 -27.27 -8.19 28.38
CA SER A 192 -26.13 -8.99 28.87
C SER A 192 -26.63 -10.41 29.18
N LYS A 193 -25.85 -11.42 28.75
CA LYS A 193 -26.19 -12.83 28.98
C LYS A 193 -24.95 -13.71 29.05
N ASN A 194 -25.06 -14.77 29.87
CA ASN A 194 -24.08 -15.87 29.93
C ASN A 194 -24.66 -17.10 29.25
N PHE A 195 -23.81 -17.77 28.48
CA PHE A 195 -24.11 -19.02 27.80
C PHE A 195 -23.16 -20.09 28.34
N ASP A 196 -23.72 -21.11 29.01
CA ASP A 196 -23.00 -22.27 29.53
C ASP A 196 -23.40 -23.48 28.70
N ARG A 197 -22.47 -24.06 27.93
CA ARG A 197 -22.72 -25.18 27.03
C ARG A 197 -21.49 -26.12 26.97
N GLU A 198 -21.67 -27.26 26.30
CA GLU A 198 -20.55 -28.08 25.87
C GLU A 198 -19.83 -27.40 24.66
N PHE A 199 -18.55 -27.69 24.48
CA PHE A 199 -17.75 -27.09 23.40
C PHE A 199 -18.32 -27.45 22.01
N THR A 200 -18.89 -28.65 21.87
CA THR A 200 -19.60 -29.12 20.67
C THR A 200 -20.81 -28.27 20.27
N ASP A 201 -21.35 -27.48 21.20
CA ASP A 201 -22.52 -26.63 20.97
C ASP A 201 -22.18 -25.17 20.62
N VAL A 202 -20.92 -24.90 20.26
CA VAL A 202 -20.43 -23.52 20.03
C VAL A 202 -21.21 -22.78 18.93
N PHE A 203 -21.59 -23.47 17.88
CA PHE A 203 -22.40 -22.90 16.79
C PHE A 203 -23.77 -22.45 17.26
N LEU A 204 -24.41 -23.24 18.16
CA LEU A 204 -25.67 -22.85 18.76
C LEU A 204 -25.55 -21.60 19.63
N ILE A 205 -24.40 -21.42 20.32
CA ILE A 205 -24.13 -20.21 21.09
C ILE A 205 -24.01 -18.99 20.14
N GLN A 206 -23.30 -19.13 19.02
CA GLN A 206 -23.14 -18.07 18.04
C GLN A 206 -24.49 -17.61 17.47
N ASP A 207 -25.32 -18.56 17.05
CA ASP A 207 -26.66 -18.30 16.53
C ASP A 207 -27.55 -17.61 17.59
N GLU A 208 -27.50 -18.11 18.83
CA GLU A 208 -28.28 -17.53 19.93
C GLU A 208 -27.85 -16.12 20.27
N ILE A 209 -26.54 -15.82 20.31
CA ILE A 209 -26.01 -14.46 20.53
C ILE A 209 -26.46 -13.52 19.39
N ALA A 210 -26.26 -13.89 18.14
CA ALA A 210 -26.63 -13.07 17.00
C ALA A 210 -28.11 -12.75 16.97
N GLN A 211 -28.96 -13.75 17.29
CA GLN A 211 -30.40 -13.58 17.36
C GLN A 211 -30.84 -12.68 18.53
N GLN A 212 -30.21 -12.82 19.71
CA GLN A 212 -30.48 -11.96 20.87
C GLN A 212 -30.05 -10.51 20.63
N VAL A 213 -28.88 -10.28 20.02
CA VAL A 213 -28.40 -8.94 19.62
C VAL A 213 -29.39 -8.31 18.64
N ARG A 214 -29.79 -9.04 17.59
CA ARG A 214 -30.81 -8.59 16.64
C ARG A 214 -32.09 -8.18 17.34
N THR A 215 -32.60 -9.01 18.26
CA THR A 215 -33.84 -8.75 19.01
C THR A 215 -33.71 -7.50 19.88
N ALA A 216 -32.58 -7.34 20.58
CA ALA A 216 -32.29 -6.16 21.40
C ALA A 216 -32.23 -4.88 20.60
N LEU A 217 -31.54 -4.91 19.42
CA LEU A 217 -31.47 -3.79 18.50
C LEU A 217 -32.82 -3.50 17.84
N SER A 218 -33.57 -4.50 17.41
CA SER A 218 -34.90 -4.32 16.80
C SER A 218 -35.91 -3.69 17.79
N ALA A 219 -35.88 -4.08 19.04
CA ALA A 219 -36.70 -3.48 20.07
C ALA A 219 -36.36 -1.99 20.33
N SER A 220 -35.13 -1.60 20.08
CA SER A 220 -34.64 -0.22 20.28
C SER A 220 -34.79 0.68 19.03
N LEU A 221 -34.70 0.14 17.80
CA LEU A 221 -34.43 0.92 16.61
C LEU A 221 -35.23 0.53 15.36
N LEU A 222 -35.62 -0.74 15.21
CA LEU A 222 -36.22 -1.27 13.98
C LEU A 222 -37.69 -1.61 14.20
N GLY A 223 -38.57 -0.72 13.81
CA GLY A 223 -40.03 -0.88 13.96
C GLY A 223 -40.69 -1.97 13.09
N THR A 224 -39.96 -2.91 12.49
CA THR A 224 -40.54 -3.97 11.63
C THR A 224 -39.79 -5.30 11.79
N GLU A 225 -40.56 -6.37 11.94
CA GLU A 225 -40.10 -7.75 11.99
C GLU A 225 -39.51 -8.17 10.61
N SER A 226 -38.20 -8.19 10.47
CA SER A 226 -37.53 -8.88 9.37
C SER A 226 -37.14 -10.28 9.80
N HIS A 227 -37.72 -11.30 9.18
CA HIS A 227 -37.47 -12.72 9.43
C HIS A 227 -36.39 -13.29 8.53
N ALA A 228 -35.34 -12.52 8.21
CA ALA A 228 -34.20 -13.07 7.49
C ALA A 228 -33.46 -14.06 8.41
N GLN A 229 -33.35 -15.30 7.98
CA GLN A 229 -32.54 -16.32 8.62
C GLN A 229 -31.07 -15.97 8.35
N VAL A 230 -30.27 -15.73 9.37
CA VAL A 230 -28.84 -15.48 9.26
C VAL A 230 -28.17 -16.79 8.83
N ALA A 231 -27.53 -16.81 7.68
CA ALA A 231 -26.79 -17.98 7.22
C ALA A 231 -25.52 -18.13 8.07
N GLY A 232 -25.43 -19.21 8.84
CA GLY A 232 -24.23 -19.57 9.60
C GLY A 232 -23.08 -20.08 8.71
N ILE A 233 -21.98 -20.45 9.35
CA ILE A 233 -20.87 -21.18 8.70
C ILE A 233 -21.39 -22.53 8.19
N THR A 234 -20.90 -22.98 7.03
CA THR A 234 -21.44 -24.17 6.35
C THR A 234 -20.99 -25.49 6.96
N THR A 235 -19.88 -25.51 7.74
CA THR A 235 -19.42 -26.72 8.42
C THR A 235 -20.08 -26.90 9.78
N GLU A 236 -20.42 -28.15 10.11
CA GLU A 236 -20.81 -28.59 11.47
C GLU A 236 -19.67 -29.33 12.18
N ASN A 237 -18.48 -29.42 11.55
CA ASN A 237 -17.35 -30.17 12.09
C ASN A 237 -16.36 -29.22 12.80
N ASP A 238 -16.24 -29.40 14.10
CA ASP A 238 -15.41 -28.56 14.97
C ASP A 238 -13.93 -28.60 14.61
N ASP A 239 -13.38 -29.78 14.24
CA ASP A 239 -11.98 -29.94 13.87
C ASP A 239 -11.69 -29.20 12.55
N ALA A 240 -12.59 -29.28 11.57
CA ALA A 240 -12.48 -28.55 10.30
C ALA A 240 -12.53 -27.04 10.52
N TYR A 241 -13.43 -26.60 11.40
CA TYR A 241 -13.57 -25.19 11.75
C TYR A 241 -12.32 -24.65 12.49
N GLU A 242 -11.77 -25.41 13.42
CA GLU A 242 -10.55 -25.03 14.14
C GLU A 242 -9.37 -24.84 13.16
N LEU A 243 -9.16 -25.79 12.24
CA LEU A 243 -8.13 -25.69 11.21
C LEU A 243 -8.33 -24.46 10.29
N TYR A 244 -9.57 -24.16 9.93
CA TYR A 244 -9.92 -22.98 9.16
C TYR A 244 -9.54 -21.67 9.89
N LEU A 245 -9.84 -21.57 11.20
CA LEU A 245 -9.46 -20.39 12.00
C LEU A 245 -7.95 -20.22 12.13
N GLN A 246 -7.22 -21.32 12.34
CA GLN A 246 -5.76 -21.30 12.36
C GLN A 246 -5.17 -20.88 11.02
N ALA A 247 -5.74 -21.35 9.91
CA ALA A 247 -5.31 -20.97 8.56
C ALA A 247 -5.48 -19.47 8.30
N ARG A 248 -6.62 -18.90 8.69
CA ARG A 248 -6.87 -17.45 8.55
C ARG A 248 -5.87 -16.62 9.34
N LYS A 249 -5.53 -17.06 10.56
CA LYS A 249 -4.50 -16.41 11.37
C LYS A 249 -3.12 -16.48 10.70
N ALA A 250 -2.75 -17.65 10.16
CA ALA A 250 -1.48 -17.83 9.45
C ALA A 250 -1.40 -16.94 8.20
N ARG A 251 -2.45 -16.92 7.36
CA ARG A 251 -2.51 -16.09 6.15
C ARG A 251 -2.39 -14.58 6.45
N ALA A 252 -2.94 -14.12 7.56
CA ALA A 252 -2.92 -12.72 7.95
C ALA A 252 -1.52 -12.16 8.19
N THR A 253 -0.49 -13.00 8.31
CA THR A 253 0.90 -12.55 8.41
C THR A 253 1.49 -12.10 7.08
N TYR A 254 0.91 -12.50 5.95
CA TYR A 254 1.41 -12.25 4.59
C TYR A 254 2.86 -12.64 4.35
N SER A 255 3.44 -13.48 5.23
CA SER A 255 4.77 -14.06 5.07
C SER A 255 4.72 -15.35 4.23
N TYR A 256 5.83 -15.74 3.61
CA TYR A 256 5.92 -17.00 2.87
C TYR A 256 5.54 -18.20 3.74
N ALA A 257 6.08 -18.29 4.94
CA ALA A 257 5.72 -19.34 5.89
C ALA A 257 4.24 -19.34 6.25
N GLY A 258 3.65 -18.16 6.46
CA GLY A 258 2.25 -18.01 6.79
C GLY A 258 1.31 -18.44 5.66
N LEU A 259 1.64 -18.12 4.41
CA LEU A 259 0.85 -18.52 3.24
C LEU A 259 0.88 -20.06 3.03
N LEU A 260 2.03 -20.71 3.17
CA LEU A 260 2.18 -22.16 3.07
C LEU A 260 1.49 -22.89 4.22
N ALA A 261 1.58 -22.35 5.43
CA ALA A 261 0.88 -22.91 6.60
C ALA A 261 -0.65 -22.81 6.42
N ALA A 262 -1.16 -21.67 5.94
CA ALA A 262 -2.58 -21.49 5.66
C ALA A 262 -3.10 -22.50 4.63
N GLU A 263 -2.38 -22.70 3.53
CA GLU A 263 -2.74 -23.69 2.52
C GLU A 263 -2.84 -25.10 3.13
N THR A 264 -1.83 -25.51 3.92
CA THR A 264 -1.78 -26.83 4.56
C THR A 264 -2.96 -27.05 5.49
N LEU A 265 -3.29 -26.05 6.31
CA LEU A 265 -4.40 -26.09 7.26
C LEU A 265 -5.75 -26.13 6.54
N LEU A 266 -5.94 -25.34 5.48
CA LEU A 266 -7.18 -25.31 4.69
C LEU A 266 -7.41 -26.63 3.95
N LYS A 267 -6.36 -27.20 3.35
CA LYS A 267 -6.44 -28.54 2.75
C LYS A 267 -6.79 -29.60 3.77
N SER A 268 -6.26 -29.50 4.99
CA SER A 268 -6.61 -30.43 6.08
C SER A 268 -8.06 -30.27 6.52
N ALA A 269 -8.56 -29.03 6.64
CA ALA A 269 -9.96 -28.75 6.94
C ALA A 269 -10.89 -29.35 5.86
N LEU A 270 -10.54 -29.19 4.59
CA LEU A 270 -11.30 -29.72 3.45
C LEU A 270 -11.21 -31.24 3.29
N LEU A 271 -10.19 -31.90 3.87
CA LEU A 271 -10.16 -33.37 3.97
C LEU A 271 -11.15 -33.89 5.00
N ILE A 272 -11.40 -33.13 6.08
CA ILE A 272 -12.36 -33.46 7.13
C ILE A 272 -13.78 -33.15 6.67
N ASP A 273 -13.98 -31.96 6.09
CA ASP A 273 -15.26 -31.51 5.56
C ASP A 273 -15.09 -30.95 4.13
N PRO A 274 -15.31 -31.79 3.10
CA PRO A 274 -15.18 -31.39 1.70
C PRO A 274 -16.20 -30.34 1.24
N ASP A 275 -17.29 -30.13 1.98
CA ASP A 275 -18.35 -29.18 1.64
C ASP A 275 -18.23 -27.85 2.38
N PHE A 276 -17.15 -27.64 3.14
CA PHE A 276 -16.88 -26.40 3.87
C PHE A 276 -16.56 -25.23 2.91
N ILE A 277 -17.59 -24.46 2.55
CA ILE A 277 -17.55 -23.41 1.53
C ILE A 277 -16.58 -22.28 1.92
N GLU A 278 -16.59 -21.86 3.18
CA GLU A 278 -15.71 -20.77 3.66
C GLU A 278 -14.24 -21.16 3.59
N ALA A 279 -13.90 -22.43 3.86
CA ALA A 279 -12.53 -22.93 3.71
C ALA A 279 -12.10 -22.99 2.24
N LYS A 280 -13.01 -23.32 1.31
CA LYS A 280 -12.73 -23.25 -0.14
C LYS A 280 -12.45 -21.80 -0.57
N SER A 281 -13.28 -20.85 -0.18
CA SER A 281 -13.10 -19.44 -0.53
C SER A 281 -11.79 -18.89 0.02
N GLU A 282 -11.43 -19.26 1.26
CA GLU A 282 -10.18 -18.86 1.88
C GLU A 282 -8.93 -19.49 1.19
N LEU A 283 -9.05 -20.73 0.73
CA LEU A 283 -7.99 -21.39 -0.05
C LEU A 283 -7.78 -20.71 -1.40
N ALA A 284 -8.85 -20.34 -2.11
CA ALA A 284 -8.76 -19.58 -3.34
C ALA A 284 -8.05 -18.23 -3.13
N ASN A 285 -8.38 -17.50 -2.06
CA ASN A 285 -7.71 -16.26 -1.69
C ASN A 285 -6.22 -16.48 -1.33
N SER A 286 -5.88 -17.59 -0.67
CA SER A 286 -4.50 -17.94 -0.38
C SER A 286 -3.68 -18.13 -1.67
N TYR A 287 -4.26 -18.78 -2.67
CA TYR A 287 -3.60 -18.97 -3.97
C TYR A 287 -3.43 -17.67 -4.76
N VAL A 288 -4.34 -16.70 -4.63
CA VAL A 288 -4.12 -15.35 -5.20
C VAL A 288 -2.83 -14.75 -4.67
N HIS A 289 -2.64 -14.78 -3.35
CA HIS A 289 -1.42 -14.24 -2.72
C HIS A 289 -0.16 -15.05 -3.04
N GLN A 290 -0.27 -16.38 -3.14
CA GLN A 290 0.88 -17.22 -3.50
C GLN A 290 1.33 -16.96 -4.95
N ALA A 291 0.40 -16.71 -5.87
CA ALA A 291 0.74 -16.32 -7.25
C ALA A 291 1.44 -14.96 -7.30
N GLU A 292 0.97 -14.00 -6.52
CA GLU A 292 1.54 -12.64 -6.46
C GLU A 292 2.95 -12.60 -5.84
N THR A 293 3.21 -13.48 -4.88
CA THR A 293 4.52 -13.58 -4.21
C THR A 293 5.48 -14.55 -4.91
N GLY A 294 5.07 -15.19 -5.99
CA GLY A 294 5.90 -16.16 -6.71
C GLY A 294 6.07 -17.51 -6.00
N LEU A 295 5.33 -17.77 -4.91
CA LEU A 295 5.32 -19.07 -4.22
C LEU A 295 4.67 -20.18 -5.05
N MET A 296 3.74 -19.81 -5.90
CA MET A 296 3.06 -20.70 -6.84
C MET A 296 3.14 -20.13 -8.25
N ASP A 297 3.31 -20.99 -9.25
CA ASP A 297 3.23 -20.59 -10.65
C ASP A 297 1.90 -19.89 -10.93
N PRO A 298 1.87 -18.69 -11.54
CA PRO A 298 0.64 -17.92 -11.71
C PRO A 298 -0.42 -18.64 -12.56
N GLU A 299 -0.04 -19.39 -13.61
CA GLU A 299 -1.00 -20.11 -14.46
C GLU A 299 -1.62 -21.29 -13.71
N ALA A 300 -0.81 -22.04 -12.97
CA ALA A 300 -1.28 -23.11 -12.10
C ALA A 300 -2.18 -22.57 -10.98
N ALA A 301 -1.81 -21.49 -10.33
CA ALA A 301 -2.62 -20.83 -9.29
C ALA A 301 -3.98 -20.38 -9.84
N ASN A 302 -4.00 -19.71 -11.00
CA ASN A 302 -5.23 -19.24 -11.61
C ASN A 302 -6.16 -20.40 -11.98
N ALA A 303 -5.61 -21.52 -12.44
CA ALA A 303 -6.41 -22.73 -12.75
C ALA A 303 -7.06 -23.32 -11.48
N GLU A 304 -6.32 -23.43 -10.38
CA GLU A 304 -6.84 -23.91 -9.09
C GLU A 304 -7.87 -22.94 -8.50
N ILE A 305 -7.62 -21.62 -8.56
CA ILE A 305 -8.57 -20.60 -8.09
C ILE A 305 -9.91 -20.73 -8.83
N ILE A 306 -9.88 -20.85 -10.15
CA ILE A 306 -11.09 -21.01 -10.98
C ILE A 306 -11.82 -22.30 -10.59
N ALA A 307 -11.10 -23.41 -10.45
CA ALA A 307 -11.70 -24.70 -10.10
C ALA A 307 -12.38 -24.70 -8.72
N ILE A 308 -11.76 -24.02 -7.73
CA ILE A 308 -12.31 -23.87 -6.38
C ILE A 308 -13.51 -22.91 -6.38
N THR A 309 -13.39 -21.76 -7.03
CA THR A 309 -14.48 -20.77 -7.07
C THR A 309 -15.70 -21.30 -7.82
N ASP A 310 -15.53 -22.12 -8.87
CA ASP A 310 -16.64 -22.79 -9.54
C ASP A 310 -17.41 -23.75 -8.59
N GLN A 311 -16.71 -24.44 -7.67
CA GLN A 311 -17.37 -25.26 -6.65
C GLN A 311 -18.17 -24.40 -5.65
N VAL A 312 -17.61 -23.27 -5.21
CA VAL A 312 -18.30 -22.32 -4.33
C VAL A 312 -19.57 -21.78 -5.01
N LEU A 313 -19.44 -21.33 -6.27
CA LEU A 313 -20.52 -20.73 -7.04
C LEU A 313 -21.61 -21.75 -7.43
N ALA A 314 -21.29 -23.05 -7.50
CA ALA A 314 -22.29 -24.10 -7.68
C ALA A 314 -23.27 -24.19 -6.49
N VAL A 315 -22.82 -23.81 -5.27
CA VAL A 315 -23.62 -23.83 -4.03
C VAL A 315 -24.17 -22.43 -3.71
N LYS A 316 -23.35 -21.41 -3.87
CA LYS A 316 -23.66 -19.98 -3.61
C LYS A 316 -23.43 -19.14 -4.87
N PRO A 317 -24.37 -19.14 -5.88
CA PRO A 317 -24.14 -18.48 -7.17
C PRO A 317 -23.90 -16.98 -7.11
N ASP A 318 -24.42 -16.33 -6.09
CA ASP A 318 -24.34 -14.88 -5.90
C ASP A 318 -23.24 -14.45 -4.89
N ASP A 319 -22.36 -15.37 -4.47
CA ASP A 319 -21.26 -15.04 -3.56
C ASP A 319 -20.32 -14.00 -4.19
N PRO A 320 -20.25 -12.77 -3.63
CA PRO A 320 -19.52 -11.68 -4.28
C PRO A 320 -18.00 -11.90 -4.26
N VAL A 321 -17.48 -12.57 -3.24
CA VAL A 321 -16.04 -12.83 -3.08
C VAL A 321 -15.61 -13.89 -4.11
N ALA A 322 -16.32 -15.03 -4.17
CA ALA A 322 -16.00 -16.09 -5.11
C ALA A 322 -16.14 -15.63 -6.58
N ARG A 323 -17.17 -14.84 -6.90
CA ARG A 323 -17.34 -14.25 -8.25
C ARG A 323 -16.18 -13.33 -8.58
N ALA A 324 -15.81 -12.40 -7.69
CA ALA A 324 -14.71 -11.48 -7.93
C ALA A 324 -13.37 -12.21 -8.07
N THR A 325 -13.10 -13.19 -7.21
CA THR A 325 -11.86 -13.99 -7.24
C THR A 325 -11.75 -14.80 -8.55
N SER A 326 -12.85 -15.40 -9.01
CA SER A 326 -12.89 -16.11 -10.30
C SER A 326 -12.61 -15.18 -11.49
N ILE A 327 -13.23 -13.98 -11.50
CA ILE A 327 -13.02 -12.98 -12.56
C ILE A 327 -11.57 -12.50 -12.56
N TYR A 328 -11.01 -12.20 -11.37
CA TYR A 328 -9.63 -11.77 -11.24
C TYR A 328 -8.65 -12.84 -11.77
N ALA A 329 -8.81 -14.12 -11.39
CA ALA A 329 -7.97 -15.20 -11.87
C ALA A 329 -8.05 -15.37 -13.40
N LYS A 330 -9.26 -15.25 -13.98
CA LYS A 330 -9.43 -15.24 -15.44
C LYS A 330 -8.70 -14.08 -16.11
N ALA A 331 -8.78 -12.87 -15.52
CA ALA A 331 -8.07 -11.71 -16.03
C ALA A 331 -6.55 -11.92 -16.02
N MET A 332 -6.00 -12.43 -14.90
CA MET A 332 -4.57 -12.72 -14.77
C MET A 332 -4.11 -13.81 -15.75
N SER A 333 -4.91 -14.86 -15.97
CA SER A 333 -4.61 -15.89 -16.96
C SER A 333 -4.58 -15.34 -18.40
N LEU A 334 -5.49 -14.43 -18.76
CA LEU A 334 -5.47 -13.75 -20.06
C LEU A 334 -4.25 -12.87 -20.23
N MET A 335 -3.86 -12.13 -19.20
CA MET A 335 -2.64 -11.31 -19.21
C MET A 335 -1.38 -12.14 -19.41
N THR A 336 -1.27 -13.28 -18.72
CA THR A 336 -0.13 -14.20 -18.89
C THR A 336 0.00 -14.69 -20.32
N ARG A 337 -1.13 -14.91 -21.00
CA ARG A 337 -1.19 -15.36 -22.41
C ARG A 337 -1.06 -14.22 -23.44
N GLY A 338 -1.05 -12.96 -22.96
CA GLY A 338 -0.99 -11.78 -23.83
C GLY A 338 -2.31 -11.47 -24.55
N ASP A 339 -3.44 -11.99 -24.07
CA ASP A 339 -4.78 -11.70 -24.58
C ASP A 339 -5.46 -10.64 -23.68
N GLU A 340 -5.18 -9.37 -23.97
CA GLU A 340 -5.64 -8.26 -23.15
C GLU A 340 -7.01 -7.69 -23.59
N ALA A 341 -7.56 -8.18 -24.70
CA ALA A 341 -8.78 -7.60 -25.31
C ALA A 341 -10.02 -7.68 -24.38
N ALA A 342 -10.11 -8.73 -23.57
CA ALA A 342 -11.23 -8.95 -22.65
C ALA A 342 -11.06 -8.31 -21.26
N LEU A 343 -9.88 -7.78 -20.93
CA LEU A 343 -9.60 -7.23 -19.59
C LEU A 343 -10.51 -6.06 -19.19
N PRO A 344 -10.84 -5.09 -20.07
CA PRO A 344 -11.76 -4.01 -19.73
C PRO A 344 -13.16 -4.51 -19.34
N ASP A 345 -13.66 -5.55 -20.00
CA ASP A 345 -14.98 -6.15 -19.72
C ASP A 345 -14.97 -6.84 -18.34
N LEU A 346 -13.90 -7.58 -18.02
CA LEU A 346 -13.73 -8.21 -16.71
C LEU A 346 -13.60 -7.19 -15.57
N ALA A 347 -12.91 -6.07 -15.80
CA ALA A 347 -12.87 -4.97 -14.84
C ALA A 347 -14.28 -4.36 -14.63
N GLY A 348 -15.08 -4.21 -15.68
CA GLY A 348 -16.48 -3.77 -15.59
C GLY A 348 -17.37 -4.76 -14.80
N GLU A 349 -17.14 -6.06 -14.92
CA GLU A 349 -17.83 -7.06 -14.08
C GLU A 349 -17.45 -6.93 -12.60
N LEU A 350 -16.17 -6.69 -12.28
CA LEU A 350 -15.71 -6.43 -10.91
C LEU A 350 -16.33 -5.13 -10.36
N GLU A 351 -16.41 -4.06 -11.16
CA GLU A 351 -17.11 -2.82 -10.77
C GLU A 351 -18.58 -3.10 -10.40
N ALA A 352 -19.28 -3.92 -11.18
CA ALA A 352 -20.66 -4.28 -10.91
C ALA A 352 -20.82 -5.06 -9.60
N ILE A 353 -19.88 -5.97 -9.29
CA ILE A 353 -19.88 -6.71 -8.02
C ILE A 353 -19.64 -5.77 -6.84
N VAL A 354 -18.65 -4.87 -6.93
CA VAL A 354 -18.35 -3.87 -5.89
C VAL A 354 -19.58 -2.99 -5.61
N ASN A 355 -20.27 -2.56 -6.66
CA ASN A 355 -21.48 -1.71 -6.53
C ASN A 355 -22.67 -2.48 -5.91
N SER A 356 -22.82 -3.79 -6.21
CA SER A 356 -23.90 -4.61 -5.66
C SER A 356 -23.64 -5.12 -4.25
N SER A 357 -22.37 -5.13 -3.81
CA SER A 357 -21.95 -5.65 -2.52
C SER A 357 -21.05 -4.66 -1.78
N PRO A 358 -21.57 -3.49 -1.41
CA PRO A 358 -20.77 -2.38 -0.88
C PRO A 358 -20.14 -2.67 0.50
N ALA A 359 -20.61 -3.68 1.22
CA ALA A 359 -20.04 -4.07 2.51
C ALA A 359 -18.80 -4.99 2.37
N SER A 360 -18.58 -5.58 1.19
CA SER A 360 -17.48 -6.52 0.96
C SER A 360 -16.23 -5.76 0.53
N TYR A 361 -15.10 -5.94 1.21
CA TYR A 361 -13.86 -5.25 0.84
C TYR A 361 -13.01 -6.05 -0.15
N GLU A 362 -13.02 -7.38 -0.13
CA GLU A 362 -12.23 -8.24 -1.02
C GLU A 362 -12.46 -7.97 -2.51
N PRO A 363 -13.71 -7.86 -3.01
CA PRO A 363 -13.95 -7.49 -4.39
C PRO A 363 -13.35 -6.12 -4.77
N ARG A 364 -13.26 -5.18 -3.81
CA ARG A 364 -12.64 -3.87 -4.06
C ARG A 364 -11.15 -3.97 -4.25
N ILE A 365 -10.47 -4.79 -3.45
CA ILE A 365 -9.02 -5.02 -3.60
C ILE A 365 -8.73 -5.67 -4.96
N LEU A 366 -9.52 -6.68 -5.36
CA LEU A 366 -9.36 -7.31 -6.66
C LEU A 366 -9.62 -6.34 -7.82
N LEU A 367 -10.59 -5.43 -7.69
CA LEU A 367 -10.83 -4.36 -8.65
C LEU A 367 -9.64 -3.38 -8.74
N VAL A 368 -9.07 -2.98 -7.59
CA VAL A 368 -7.86 -2.13 -7.55
C VAL A 368 -6.68 -2.80 -8.27
N ARG A 369 -6.49 -4.09 -8.05
CA ARG A 369 -5.45 -4.87 -8.74
C ARG A 369 -5.72 -4.99 -10.25
N ALA A 370 -6.98 -5.17 -10.65
CA ALA A 370 -7.36 -5.15 -12.06
C ALA A 370 -7.10 -3.78 -12.70
N TYR A 371 -7.43 -2.67 -12.04
CA TYR A 371 -7.08 -1.33 -12.53
C TYR A 371 -5.56 -1.13 -12.63
N THR A 372 -4.79 -1.67 -11.69
CA THR A 372 -3.32 -1.63 -11.74
C THR A 372 -2.80 -2.36 -12.98
N ALA A 373 -3.32 -3.55 -13.25
CA ALA A 373 -2.97 -4.35 -14.41
C ALA A 373 -3.30 -3.62 -15.73
N LEU A 374 -4.42 -2.90 -15.76
CA LEU A 374 -4.85 -2.06 -16.88
C LEU A 374 -4.16 -0.68 -16.92
N GLN A 375 -3.22 -0.40 -16.02
CA GLN A 375 -2.55 0.92 -15.84
C GLN A 375 -3.52 2.09 -15.56
N GLN A 376 -4.73 1.82 -15.08
CA GLN A 376 -5.75 2.79 -14.72
C GLN A 376 -5.65 3.21 -13.23
N ASN A 377 -4.45 3.50 -12.76
CA ASN A 377 -4.12 3.70 -11.33
C ASN A 377 -4.97 4.80 -10.65
N GLU A 378 -5.37 5.86 -11.38
CA GLU A 378 -6.24 6.92 -10.84
C GLU A 378 -7.60 6.39 -10.36
N LYS A 379 -8.13 5.35 -11.02
CA LYS A 379 -9.42 4.75 -10.63
C LYS A 379 -9.33 3.95 -9.32
N SER A 380 -8.14 3.53 -8.92
CA SER A 380 -7.91 2.80 -7.67
C SER A 380 -8.19 3.65 -6.43
N LEU A 381 -7.88 4.96 -6.46
CA LEU A 381 -8.00 5.83 -5.29
C LEU A 381 -9.42 5.91 -4.71
N PRO A 382 -10.47 6.25 -5.51
CA PRO A 382 -11.83 6.32 -4.95
C PRO A 382 -12.35 4.96 -4.44
N VAL A 383 -11.92 3.84 -5.04
CA VAL A 383 -12.28 2.49 -4.59
C VAL A 383 -11.67 2.20 -3.23
N LEU A 384 -10.37 2.50 -3.04
CA LEU A 384 -9.65 2.33 -1.76
C LEU A 384 -10.17 3.27 -0.68
N GLN A 385 -10.46 4.52 -1.00
CA GLN A 385 -11.07 5.47 -0.07
C GLN A 385 -12.45 5.00 0.38
N GLY A 386 -13.26 4.46 -0.54
CA GLY A 386 -14.53 3.84 -0.21
C GLY A 386 -14.37 2.60 0.68
N ALA A 387 -13.34 1.76 0.46
CA ALA A 387 -13.04 0.64 1.34
C ALA A 387 -12.58 1.10 2.73
N LEU A 388 -11.72 2.12 2.82
CA LEU A 388 -11.25 2.69 4.08
C LEU A 388 -12.37 3.37 4.88
N SER A 389 -13.42 3.88 4.23
CA SER A 389 -14.59 4.41 4.95
C SER A 389 -15.36 3.32 5.70
N LEU A 390 -15.26 2.06 5.24
CA LEU A 390 -15.88 0.89 5.89
C LEU A 390 -14.94 0.25 6.91
N ASP A 391 -13.64 0.29 6.68
CA ASP A 391 -12.63 -0.36 7.54
C ASP A 391 -11.39 0.53 7.70
N LYS A 392 -11.50 1.55 8.56
CA LYS A 392 -10.50 2.62 8.76
C LYS A 392 -9.15 2.13 9.31
N PHE A 393 -9.17 1.03 10.04
CA PHE A 393 -8.00 0.49 10.71
C PHE A 393 -7.48 -0.79 10.04
N ASN A 394 -7.84 -0.99 8.77
CA ASN A 394 -7.34 -2.12 8.00
C ASN A 394 -5.92 -1.83 7.48
N PRO A 395 -4.91 -2.55 7.98
CA PRO A 395 -3.53 -2.32 7.56
C PRO A 395 -3.32 -2.61 6.07
N SER A 396 -4.00 -3.64 5.52
CA SER A 396 -3.88 -3.98 4.10
C SER A 396 -4.46 -2.91 3.19
N LEU A 397 -5.56 -2.23 3.58
CA LEU A 397 -6.11 -1.12 2.81
C LEU A 397 -5.18 0.10 2.79
N HIS A 398 -4.51 0.38 3.91
CA HIS A 398 -3.49 1.44 3.96
C HIS A 398 -2.26 1.08 3.12
N TYR A 399 -1.85 -0.19 3.12
CA TYR A 399 -0.80 -0.70 2.23
C TYR A 399 -1.18 -0.54 0.75
N GLU A 400 -2.36 -0.99 0.33
CA GLU A 400 -2.85 -0.85 -1.05
C GLU A 400 -2.97 0.63 -1.47
N LEU A 401 -3.41 1.51 -0.55
CA LEU A 401 -3.44 2.95 -0.81
C LEU A 401 -2.02 3.51 -1.00
N GLY A 402 -1.07 3.08 -0.20
CA GLY A 402 0.34 3.45 -0.33
C GLY A 402 0.91 3.02 -1.68
N THR A 403 0.65 1.78 -2.11
CA THR A 403 1.10 1.29 -3.42
C THR A 403 0.42 2.00 -4.58
N ALA A 404 -0.86 2.36 -4.46
CA ALA A 404 -1.56 3.15 -5.47
C ALA A 404 -0.96 4.56 -5.62
N TYR A 405 -0.66 5.23 -4.49
CA TYR A 405 0.01 6.53 -4.51
C TYR A 405 1.43 6.44 -5.11
N MET A 406 2.19 5.37 -4.84
CA MET A 406 3.50 5.15 -5.46
C MET A 406 3.42 5.08 -6.99
N ARG A 407 2.45 4.33 -7.51
CA ARG A 407 2.23 4.22 -8.97
C ARG A 407 1.88 5.56 -9.61
N LEU A 408 1.24 6.45 -8.84
CA LEU A 408 0.93 7.82 -9.23
C LEU A 408 2.06 8.82 -8.92
N ARG A 409 3.22 8.35 -8.46
CA ARG A 409 4.38 9.15 -8.02
C ARG A 409 4.07 10.18 -6.93
N ARG A 410 3.04 9.91 -6.13
CA ARG A 410 2.61 10.74 -4.99
C ARG A 410 3.34 10.24 -3.74
N TRP A 411 4.64 10.55 -3.65
CA TRP A 411 5.57 9.93 -2.70
C TRP A 411 5.24 10.22 -1.23
N ASP A 412 4.84 11.44 -0.89
CA ASP A 412 4.52 11.83 0.49
C ASP A 412 3.26 11.11 0.99
N GLU A 413 2.22 11.03 0.14
CA GLU A 413 1.00 10.30 0.48
C GLU A 413 1.24 8.79 0.53
N ALA A 414 2.10 8.27 -0.34
CA ALA A 414 2.50 6.86 -0.32
C ALA A 414 3.19 6.52 1.00
N LYS A 415 4.16 7.35 1.42
CA LYS A 415 4.87 7.20 2.69
C LYS A 415 3.90 7.20 3.87
N ALA A 416 3.03 8.20 3.96
CA ALA A 416 2.08 8.32 5.06
C ALA A 416 1.13 7.12 5.15
N ALA A 417 0.65 6.60 4.01
CA ALA A 417 -0.22 5.43 3.97
C ALA A 417 0.51 4.15 4.39
N LEU A 418 1.75 3.93 3.93
CA LEU A 418 2.57 2.77 4.31
C LEU A 418 2.98 2.83 5.79
N GLU A 419 3.37 3.98 6.31
CA GLU A 419 3.65 4.19 7.74
C GLU A 419 2.40 3.87 8.57
N ARG A 420 1.21 4.31 8.12
CA ARG A 420 -0.04 3.97 8.80
C ARG A 420 -0.34 2.49 8.77
N SER A 421 -0.05 1.79 7.68
CA SER A 421 -0.16 0.32 7.60
C SER A 421 0.72 -0.35 8.67
N LEU A 422 1.99 0.06 8.80
CA LEU A 422 2.93 -0.49 9.79
C LEU A 422 2.61 -0.11 11.24
N GLU A 423 2.01 1.04 11.50
CA GLU A 423 1.50 1.40 12.83
C GLU A 423 0.39 0.45 13.29
N LEU A 424 -0.46 0.02 12.34
CA LEU A 424 -1.58 -0.88 12.60
C LEU A 424 -1.13 -2.34 12.72
N GLU A 425 -0.21 -2.77 11.86
CA GLU A 425 0.33 -4.13 11.81
C GLU A 425 1.82 -4.08 11.49
N PRO A 426 2.70 -4.14 12.50
CA PRO A 426 4.16 -4.10 12.31
C PRO A 426 4.76 -5.33 11.60
N GLN A 427 4.02 -6.44 11.53
CA GLN A 427 4.48 -7.70 10.95
C GLN A 427 4.15 -7.82 9.45
N GLN A 428 4.38 -6.74 8.68
CA GLN A 428 4.13 -6.68 7.24
C GLN A 428 5.43 -6.42 6.46
N PRO A 429 6.15 -7.45 5.99
CA PRO A 429 7.42 -7.28 5.28
C PRO A 429 7.25 -6.44 4.01
N ASN A 430 6.16 -6.63 3.27
CA ASN A 430 5.89 -5.88 2.03
C ASN A 430 5.74 -4.37 2.28
N ALA A 431 5.13 -3.94 3.38
CA ALA A 431 4.98 -2.52 3.70
C ALA A 431 6.34 -1.86 3.96
N TYR A 432 7.26 -2.54 4.64
CA TYR A 432 8.65 -2.08 4.79
C TYR A 432 9.36 -1.98 3.43
N SER A 433 9.20 -2.98 2.56
CA SER A 433 9.83 -3.00 1.24
C SER A 433 9.37 -1.83 0.37
N TYR A 434 8.06 -1.56 0.33
CA TYR A 434 7.52 -0.42 -0.42
C TYR A 434 7.90 0.93 0.20
N LEU A 435 7.98 1.02 1.53
CA LEU A 435 8.48 2.22 2.20
C LEU A 435 9.96 2.48 1.85
N GLY A 436 10.76 1.41 1.76
CA GLY A 436 12.12 1.47 1.25
C GLY A 436 12.18 1.94 -0.20
N ALA A 437 11.29 1.45 -1.06
CA ALA A 437 11.20 1.89 -2.45
C ALA A 437 10.82 3.37 -2.58
N VAL A 438 9.89 3.86 -1.75
CA VAL A 438 9.56 5.31 -1.67
C VAL A 438 10.78 6.11 -1.24
N ALA A 439 11.50 5.66 -0.22
CA ALA A 439 12.70 6.32 0.26
C ALA A 439 13.79 6.42 -0.83
N LEU A 440 13.97 5.34 -1.60
CA LEU A 440 14.91 5.33 -2.73
C LEU A 440 14.50 6.35 -3.81
N GLN A 441 13.21 6.42 -4.16
CA GLN A 441 12.69 7.36 -5.16
C GLN A 441 12.82 8.82 -4.72
N THR A 442 12.79 9.09 -3.43
CA THR A 442 12.97 10.42 -2.85
C THR A 442 14.43 10.75 -2.49
N GLY A 443 15.38 9.84 -2.82
CA GLY A 443 16.81 10.03 -2.62
C GLY A 443 17.37 9.63 -1.27
N ASP A 444 16.56 9.04 -0.39
CA ASP A 444 16.98 8.55 0.92
C ASP A 444 17.30 7.04 0.88
N ALA A 445 18.40 6.71 0.21
CA ALA A 445 18.82 5.31 0.04
C ALA A 445 19.26 4.65 1.36
N LEU A 446 19.70 5.40 2.38
CA LEU A 446 19.99 4.83 3.70
C LEU A 446 18.71 4.35 4.40
N THR A 447 17.62 5.12 4.31
CA THR A 447 16.31 4.66 4.80
C THR A 447 15.85 3.42 4.02
N MET A 448 16.08 3.33 2.70
CA MET A 448 15.79 2.10 1.95
C MET A 448 16.50 0.89 2.56
N VAL A 449 17.81 0.98 2.85
CA VAL A 449 18.57 -0.12 3.50
C VAL A 449 17.96 -0.49 4.85
N ARG A 450 17.61 0.50 5.69
CA ARG A 450 16.98 0.26 7.00
C ARG A 450 15.64 -0.47 6.87
N GLN A 451 14.82 -0.06 5.93
CA GLN A 451 13.52 -0.69 5.70
C GLN A 451 13.66 -2.11 5.15
N ALA A 452 14.63 -2.36 4.26
CA ALA A 452 14.96 -3.71 3.81
C ALA A 452 15.38 -4.62 4.98
N MET A 453 16.21 -4.11 5.89
CA MET A 453 16.61 -4.86 7.10
C MET A 453 15.42 -5.15 8.03
N ASN A 454 14.48 -4.21 8.19
CA ASN A 454 13.25 -4.43 8.95
C ASN A 454 12.39 -5.53 8.30
N ALA A 455 12.22 -5.49 6.99
CA ALA A 455 11.46 -6.49 6.24
C ALA A 455 12.09 -7.90 6.38
N ILE A 456 13.42 -8.01 6.24
CA ILE A 456 14.17 -9.25 6.42
C ILE A 456 14.05 -9.80 7.86
N ALA A 457 13.95 -8.93 8.86
CA ALA A 457 13.77 -9.33 10.26
C ALA A 457 12.35 -9.87 10.52
N VAL A 458 11.34 -9.35 9.81
CA VAL A 458 9.94 -9.80 9.90
C VAL A 458 9.74 -11.12 9.17
N ASP A 459 10.30 -11.28 7.97
CA ASP A 459 10.24 -12.53 7.19
C ASP A 459 11.65 -13.06 6.87
N PRO A 460 12.21 -13.88 7.77
CA PRO A 460 13.54 -14.45 7.57
C PRO A 460 13.62 -15.49 6.45
N GLU A 461 12.52 -16.04 5.98
CA GLU A 461 12.49 -17.06 4.91
C GLU A 461 12.34 -16.45 3.51
N ASP A 462 12.08 -15.16 3.42
CA ASP A 462 12.10 -14.43 2.17
C ASP A 462 13.53 -14.38 1.60
N HIS A 463 13.67 -14.74 0.33
CA HIS A 463 14.94 -14.69 -0.41
C HIS A 463 15.03 -13.48 -1.35
N GLU A 464 13.92 -12.85 -1.71
CA GLU A 464 13.90 -11.71 -2.63
C GLU A 464 14.50 -10.45 -1.98
N LEU A 465 14.10 -10.14 -0.74
CA LEU A 465 14.54 -8.93 -0.05
C LEU A 465 16.05 -8.93 0.26
N PRO A 466 16.63 -10.00 0.81
CA PRO A 466 18.10 -10.10 0.93
C PRO A 466 18.79 -9.99 -0.43
N GLY A 467 18.15 -10.52 -1.49
CA GLY A 467 18.65 -10.42 -2.85
C GLY A 467 18.72 -9.00 -3.36
N ILE A 468 17.64 -8.26 -3.25
CA ILE A 468 17.59 -6.84 -3.65
C ILE A 468 18.62 -6.02 -2.87
N LEU A 469 18.74 -6.27 -1.56
CA LEU A 469 19.73 -5.58 -0.73
C LEU A 469 21.16 -5.94 -1.15
N SER A 470 21.46 -7.22 -1.43
CA SER A 470 22.76 -7.67 -1.94
C SER A 470 23.12 -6.98 -3.26
N LEU A 471 22.17 -6.91 -4.22
CA LEU A 471 22.38 -6.20 -5.48
C LEU A 471 22.75 -4.73 -5.27
N PHE A 472 22.03 -4.04 -4.39
CA PHE A 472 22.31 -2.64 -4.07
C PHE A 472 23.69 -2.46 -3.41
N LEU A 473 24.06 -3.33 -2.50
CA LEU A 473 25.37 -3.28 -1.81
C LEU A 473 26.54 -3.55 -2.78
N TYR A 474 26.40 -4.50 -3.72
CA TYR A 474 27.40 -4.70 -4.78
C TYR A 474 27.57 -3.46 -5.65
N GLN A 475 26.49 -2.76 -5.97
CA GLN A 475 26.55 -1.52 -6.74
C GLN A 475 27.32 -0.41 -6.02
N LEU A 476 27.21 -0.37 -4.69
CA LEU A 476 28.02 0.53 -3.85
C LEU A 476 29.46 0.05 -3.63
N GLY A 477 29.84 -1.13 -4.15
CA GLY A 477 31.15 -1.75 -3.93
C GLY A 477 31.38 -2.26 -2.52
N LEU A 478 30.31 -2.51 -1.75
CA LEU A 478 30.36 -3.06 -0.40
C LEU A 478 30.31 -4.61 -0.46
N VAL A 479 31.32 -5.20 -1.11
CA VAL A 479 31.33 -6.62 -1.52
C VAL A 479 31.17 -7.56 -0.34
N ASP A 480 31.92 -7.35 0.75
CA ASP A 480 31.93 -8.26 1.90
C ASP A 480 30.54 -8.31 2.58
N ILE A 481 29.88 -7.15 2.71
CA ILE A 481 28.54 -7.06 3.29
C ILE A 481 27.50 -7.68 2.33
N ALA A 482 27.65 -7.43 1.03
CA ALA A 482 26.78 -8.00 0.01
C ALA A 482 26.85 -9.53 -0.05
N ASP A 483 28.05 -10.11 0.14
CA ASP A 483 28.27 -11.55 0.14
C ASP A 483 27.51 -12.26 1.28
N ASP A 484 27.34 -11.64 2.45
CA ASP A 484 26.54 -12.19 3.55
C ASP A 484 25.05 -12.39 3.14
N PHE A 485 24.47 -11.41 2.45
CA PHE A 485 23.10 -11.52 1.94
C PHE A 485 22.97 -12.46 0.75
N ARG A 486 23.98 -12.48 -0.14
CA ARG A 486 24.05 -13.45 -1.24
C ARG A 486 24.04 -14.88 -0.71
N ASP A 487 24.89 -15.22 0.27
CA ASP A 487 25.00 -16.57 0.80
C ASP A 487 23.68 -17.04 1.42
N ARG A 488 22.92 -16.13 2.00
CA ARG A 488 21.57 -16.39 2.47
C ARG A 488 20.62 -16.73 1.32
N VAL A 489 20.60 -15.94 0.24
CA VAL A 489 19.78 -16.20 -0.95
C VAL A 489 20.12 -17.53 -1.57
N LEU A 490 21.41 -17.83 -1.76
CA LEU A 490 21.86 -19.10 -2.33
C LEU A 490 21.53 -20.31 -1.44
N THR A 491 21.37 -20.10 -0.14
CA THR A 491 20.92 -21.15 0.79
C THR A 491 19.42 -21.39 0.67
N LEU A 492 18.61 -20.33 0.57
CA LEU A 492 17.14 -20.41 0.53
C LEU A 492 16.61 -20.79 -0.86
N ALA A 493 17.17 -20.18 -1.91
CA ALA A 493 16.66 -20.30 -3.28
C ALA A 493 17.77 -20.18 -4.35
N PRO A 494 18.66 -21.20 -4.45
CA PRO A 494 19.89 -21.13 -5.28
C PRO A 494 19.62 -20.99 -6.80
N THR A 495 18.41 -21.35 -7.25
CA THR A 495 18.01 -21.31 -8.66
C THR A 495 16.98 -20.20 -8.93
N SER A 496 16.74 -19.30 -7.98
CA SER A 496 15.83 -18.18 -8.18
C SER A 496 16.40 -17.14 -9.14
N THR A 497 15.51 -16.34 -9.73
CA THR A 497 15.90 -15.20 -10.60
C THR A 497 16.85 -14.25 -9.91
N ILE A 498 16.59 -13.95 -8.63
CA ILE A 498 17.42 -13.03 -7.86
C ILE A 498 18.83 -13.61 -7.59
N ALA A 499 18.95 -14.94 -7.44
CA ALA A 499 20.24 -15.60 -7.27
C ALA A 499 21.16 -15.38 -8.49
N TYR A 500 20.64 -15.53 -9.72
CA TYR A 500 21.43 -15.26 -10.94
C TYR A 500 21.81 -13.78 -11.07
N GLN A 501 20.91 -12.87 -10.72
CA GLN A 501 21.22 -11.44 -10.74
C GLN A 501 22.32 -11.07 -9.76
N ILE A 502 22.33 -11.68 -8.56
CA ILE A 502 23.33 -11.46 -7.53
C ILE A 502 24.70 -11.97 -7.97
N GLU A 503 24.79 -13.17 -8.55
CA GLU A 503 26.06 -13.71 -9.05
C GLU A 503 26.65 -12.81 -10.14
N LEU A 504 25.82 -12.30 -11.02
CA LEU A 504 26.21 -11.33 -12.05
C LEU A 504 26.68 -10.00 -11.45
N ALA A 505 25.96 -9.46 -10.47
CA ALA A 505 26.31 -8.21 -9.80
C ALA A 505 27.63 -8.35 -9.00
N ARG A 506 27.82 -9.50 -8.35
CA ARG A 506 29.08 -9.81 -7.65
C ARG A 506 30.28 -9.83 -8.59
N ALA A 507 30.18 -10.60 -9.68
CA ALA A 507 31.25 -10.69 -10.66
C ALA A 507 31.65 -9.30 -11.22
N ARG A 508 30.66 -8.41 -11.44
CA ARG A 508 30.91 -7.00 -11.80
C ARG A 508 31.62 -6.24 -10.71
N ALA A 509 31.18 -6.37 -9.46
CA ALA A 509 31.73 -5.62 -8.33
C ALA A 509 33.21 -5.93 -8.06
N ILE A 510 33.65 -7.16 -8.38
CA ILE A 510 35.04 -7.60 -8.24
C ILE A 510 35.84 -7.58 -9.55
N ASP A 511 35.26 -7.00 -10.63
CA ASP A 511 35.80 -6.91 -12.00
C ASP A 511 36.21 -8.28 -12.61
N ASP A 512 35.47 -9.34 -12.22
CA ASP A 512 35.60 -10.67 -12.79
C ASP A 512 34.81 -10.79 -14.10
N LEU A 513 35.43 -10.40 -15.20
CA LEU A 513 34.78 -10.41 -16.53
C LEU A 513 34.43 -11.82 -17.00
N GLU A 514 35.25 -12.84 -16.70
CA GLU A 514 34.97 -14.22 -17.11
C GLU A 514 33.85 -14.81 -16.28
N GLY A 515 33.88 -14.63 -14.96
CA GLY A 515 32.79 -15.05 -14.07
C GLY A 515 31.46 -14.37 -14.41
N SER A 516 31.48 -13.10 -14.84
CA SER A 516 30.29 -12.39 -15.24
C SER A 516 29.68 -12.95 -16.54
N VAL A 517 30.51 -13.34 -17.53
CA VAL A 517 30.05 -14.01 -18.77
C VAL A 517 29.46 -15.39 -18.43
N GLU A 518 30.12 -16.14 -17.57
CA GLU A 518 29.64 -17.46 -17.16
C GLU A 518 28.31 -17.40 -16.41
N ALA A 519 28.16 -16.46 -15.47
CA ALA A 519 26.91 -16.23 -14.75
C ALA A 519 25.78 -15.83 -15.69
N ALA A 520 26.05 -14.94 -16.65
CA ALA A 520 25.08 -14.50 -17.64
C ALA A 520 24.68 -15.63 -18.62
N ARG A 521 25.65 -16.46 -19.06
CA ARG A 521 25.36 -17.62 -19.92
C ARG A 521 24.51 -18.65 -19.19
N ARG A 522 24.82 -18.97 -17.92
CA ARG A 522 23.98 -19.86 -17.10
C ARG A 522 22.55 -19.35 -16.98
N ALA A 523 22.36 -18.06 -16.76
CA ALA A 523 21.03 -17.46 -16.69
C ALA A 523 20.25 -17.59 -18.02
N VAL A 524 20.94 -17.64 -19.17
CA VAL A 524 20.34 -17.89 -20.49
C VAL A 524 20.07 -19.37 -20.75
N GLU A 525 21.00 -20.26 -20.33
CA GLU A 525 20.93 -21.70 -20.58
C GLU A 525 19.87 -22.42 -19.73
N ASP A 526 19.62 -21.92 -18.51
CA ASP A 526 18.67 -22.54 -17.57
C ASP A 526 17.20 -22.35 -17.99
N ASP A 527 16.99 -21.90 -19.24
CA ASP A 527 15.71 -21.75 -19.95
C ASP A 527 14.53 -21.43 -19.04
N ILE A 528 14.52 -20.18 -18.63
CA ILE A 528 13.65 -19.80 -17.56
C ILE A 528 12.49 -19.06 -18.22
N GLU A 529 11.52 -19.82 -18.78
CA GLU A 529 10.30 -19.29 -19.40
C GLU A 529 9.60 -18.23 -18.54
N ASP A 530 9.72 -18.30 -17.20
CA ASP A 530 9.15 -17.36 -16.24
C ASP A 530 10.06 -16.19 -15.84
N ARG A 531 11.32 -16.13 -16.29
CA ARG A 531 12.34 -15.23 -15.76
C ARG A 531 12.74 -14.13 -16.75
N ARG A 532 11.80 -13.62 -17.50
CA ARG A 532 11.99 -12.61 -18.56
C ARG A 532 12.80 -11.37 -18.12
N PHE A 533 12.76 -10.98 -16.85
CA PHE A 533 13.52 -9.85 -16.30
C PHE A 533 15.01 -10.18 -16.12
N ALA A 534 15.35 -11.36 -15.59
CA ALA A 534 16.74 -11.78 -15.41
C ALA A 534 17.41 -12.04 -16.75
N PHE A 535 16.69 -12.64 -17.68
CA PHE A 535 17.12 -12.93 -19.03
C PHE A 535 17.57 -11.67 -19.77
N GLY A 536 16.75 -10.61 -19.82
CA GLY A 536 17.10 -9.35 -20.48
C GLY A 536 18.37 -8.70 -19.92
N GLY A 537 18.50 -8.68 -18.60
CA GLY A 537 19.70 -8.14 -17.93
C GLY A 537 20.95 -8.97 -18.20
N ALA A 538 20.85 -10.29 -18.24
CA ALA A 538 21.96 -11.21 -18.55
C ALA A 538 22.45 -11.02 -19.99
N VAL A 539 21.52 -11.00 -20.96
CA VAL A 539 21.88 -10.77 -22.37
C VAL A 539 22.52 -9.41 -22.59
N GLN A 540 21.98 -8.35 -21.99
CA GLN A 540 22.55 -7.00 -22.09
C GLN A 540 23.97 -6.98 -21.52
N HIS A 541 24.20 -7.66 -20.41
CA HIS A 541 25.54 -7.75 -19.83
C HIS A 541 26.50 -8.53 -20.71
N LEU A 542 26.10 -9.65 -21.29
CA LEU A 542 26.90 -10.41 -22.25
C LEU A 542 27.37 -9.52 -23.40
N ILE A 543 26.44 -8.78 -24.01
CA ILE A 543 26.76 -7.87 -25.10
C ILE A 543 27.76 -6.79 -24.69
N ARG A 544 27.53 -6.12 -23.57
CA ARG A 544 28.42 -5.05 -23.05
C ARG A 544 29.81 -5.57 -22.72
N THR A 545 29.88 -6.74 -22.10
CA THR A 545 31.16 -7.39 -21.78
C THR A 545 31.87 -7.84 -23.05
N ALA A 546 31.14 -8.37 -24.03
CA ALA A 546 31.68 -8.75 -25.34
C ALA A 546 32.28 -7.55 -26.10
N VAL A 547 31.61 -6.39 -26.03
CA VAL A 547 32.15 -5.15 -26.61
C VAL A 547 33.47 -4.74 -25.91
N ARG A 548 33.50 -4.75 -24.57
CA ARG A 548 34.70 -4.41 -23.77
C ARG A 548 35.87 -5.35 -24.05
N THR A 549 35.60 -6.63 -24.29
CA THR A 549 36.61 -7.67 -24.52
C THR A 549 36.94 -7.92 -26.00
N GLY A 550 36.23 -7.26 -26.93
CA GLY A 550 36.39 -7.46 -28.35
C GLY A 550 35.89 -8.81 -28.86
N ARG A 551 35.00 -9.50 -28.13
CA ARG A 551 34.44 -10.80 -28.46
C ARG A 551 32.97 -10.74 -28.90
N ILE A 552 32.53 -9.60 -29.44
CA ILE A 552 31.09 -9.38 -29.76
C ILE A 552 30.56 -10.43 -30.73
N ASP A 553 31.29 -10.79 -31.78
CA ASP A 553 30.83 -11.74 -32.80
C ASP A 553 30.67 -13.16 -32.21
N GLU A 554 31.53 -13.55 -31.23
CA GLU A 554 31.45 -14.83 -30.55
C GLU A 554 30.19 -14.91 -29.69
N GLU A 555 29.94 -13.87 -28.87
CA GLU A 555 28.81 -13.86 -27.93
C GLU A 555 27.46 -13.74 -28.67
N LEU A 556 27.40 -12.97 -29.76
CA LEU A 556 26.19 -12.89 -30.58
C LEU A 556 25.89 -14.22 -31.26
N ALA A 557 26.90 -14.93 -31.78
CA ALA A 557 26.71 -16.26 -32.35
C ALA A 557 26.27 -17.28 -31.29
N TRP A 558 26.79 -17.16 -30.07
CA TRP A 558 26.38 -18.00 -28.96
C TRP A 558 24.92 -17.72 -28.56
N LEU A 559 24.53 -16.45 -28.42
CA LEU A 559 23.17 -16.04 -28.11
C LEU A 559 22.17 -16.50 -29.16
N GLU A 560 22.47 -16.30 -30.46
CA GLU A 560 21.60 -16.73 -31.56
C GLU A 560 21.43 -18.26 -31.60
N LYS A 561 22.44 -19.02 -31.20
CA LYS A 561 22.39 -20.48 -31.10
C LYS A 561 21.44 -20.95 -29.98
N HIS A 562 21.46 -20.28 -28.81
CA HIS A 562 20.68 -20.69 -27.63
C HIS A 562 19.29 -20.07 -27.61
N GLN A 563 19.14 -18.89 -28.22
CA GLN A 563 17.88 -18.13 -28.31
C GLN A 563 17.68 -17.62 -29.74
N PRO A 564 17.30 -18.47 -30.70
CA PRO A 564 17.16 -18.09 -32.11
C PRO A 564 16.16 -16.95 -32.28
N GLY A 565 16.55 -15.93 -33.06
CA GLY A 565 15.70 -14.78 -33.36
C GLY A 565 15.64 -13.73 -32.24
N ILE A 566 16.46 -13.81 -31.20
CA ILE A 566 16.47 -12.84 -30.06
C ILE A 566 16.71 -11.39 -30.54
N PHE A 567 17.40 -11.22 -31.68
CA PHE A 567 17.69 -9.91 -32.26
C PHE A 567 16.73 -9.51 -33.38
N ASP A 568 15.70 -10.29 -33.65
CA ASP A 568 14.68 -9.93 -34.64
C ASP A 568 13.80 -8.80 -34.10
N VAL A 569 13.33 -7.93 -35.02
CA VAL A 569 12.45 -6.82 -34.65
C VAL A 569 11.15 -7.35 -34.01
N ASP A 570 10.61 -8.44 -34.54
CA ASP A 570 9.37 -9.04 -34.01
C ASP A 570 9.56 -9.59 -32.60
N SER A 571 10.71 -10.23 -32.31
CA SER A 571 11.06 -10.67 -30.95
C SER A 571 11.28 -9.49 -30.00
N ALA A 572 11.91 -8.41 -30.47
CA ALA A 572 12.07 -7.19 -29.71
C ALA A 572 10.71 -6.50 -29.42
N VAL A 573 9.77 -6.51 -30.36
CA VAL A 573 8.40 -6.02 -30.18
C VAL A 573 7.64 -6.85 -29.17
N VAL A 574 7.75 -8.19 -29.23
CA VAL A 574 7.15 -9.08 -28.23
C VAL A 574 7.74 -8.81 -26.83
N SER A 575 9.04 -8.56 -26.75
CA SER A 575 9.71 -8.31 -25.48
C SER A 575 9.42 -6.92 -24.87
N LEU A 576 9.00 -5.94 -25.68
CA LEU A 576 8.50 -4.65 -25.19
C LEU A 576 7.27 -4.79 -24.29
N LYS A 577 6.41 -5.79 -24.55
CA LYS A 577 5.28 -6.14 -23.68
C LYS A 577 5.73 -6.50 -22.26
N PHE A 578 6.97 -6.90 -22.07
CA PHE A 578 7.53 -7.38 -20.81
C PHE A 578 8.57 -6.47 -20.16
N ARG A 579 8.62 -5.19 -20.50
CA ARG A 579 9.41 -4.09 -19.87
C ARG A 579 10.91 -4.29 -19.66
N GLY A 580 11.56 -5.35 -20.14
CA GLY A 580 12.94 -5.70 -19.76
C GLY A 580 14.00 -5.71 -20.88
N VAL A 581 13.62 -5.85 -22.15
CA VAL A 581 14.56 -6.18 -23.22
C VAL A 581 14.90 -5.02 -24.19
N GLN A 582 14.33 -3.83 -23.93
CA GLN A 582 14.54 -2.65 -24.81
C GLN A 582 16.02 -2.29 -24.96
N GLY A 583 16.78 -2.28 -23.86
CA GLY A 583 18.21 -1.95 -23.90
C GLY A 583 19.07 -3.01 -24.58
N THR A 584 18.68 -4.28 -24.52
CA THR A 584 19.47 -5.42 -25.00
C THR A 584 19.56 -5.46 -26.52
N ALA A 585 18.42 -5.34 -27.19
CA ALA A 585 18.39 -5.32 -28.66
C ALA A 585 19.14 -4.08 -29.21
N PHE A 586 19.00 -2.94 -28.52
CA PHE A 586 19.70 -1.72 -28.91
C PHE A 586 21.21 -1.84 -28.81
N ASP A 587 21.74 -2.37 -27.73
CA ASP A 587 23.16 -2.55 -27.54
C ASP A 587 23.74 -3.46 -28.64
N ALA A 588 23.04 -4.57 -28.98
CA ALA A 588 23.45 -5.45 -30.07
C ALA A 588 23.37 -4.77 -31.45
N TRP A 589 22.28 -4.11 -31.74
CA TRP A 589 22.06 -3.45 -33.03
C TRP A 589 23.01 -2.28 -33.25
N TYR A 590 23.32 -1.52 -32.19
CA TYR A 590 24.26 -0.40 -32.26
C TYR A 590 25.66 -0.85 -32.76
N HIS A 591 26.12 -2.02 -32.32
CA HIS A 591 27.43 -2.53 -32.63
C HIS A 591 27.49 -3.36 -33.93
N THR A 592 26.34 -3.82 -34.45
CA THR A 592 26.29 -4.79 -35.55
C THR A 592 25.58 -4.30 -36.81
N LEU A 593 24.70 -3.28 -36.71
CA LEU A 593 23.92 -2.80 -37.84
C LEU A 593 24.44 -1.49 -38.43
N PRO A 594 24.28 -1.27 -39.76
CA PRO A 594 24.39 0.05 -40.32
C PRO A 594 23.39 1.02 -39.69
N ARG A 595 23.81 2.30 -39.54
CA ARG A 595 23.02 3.34 -38.85
C ARG A 595 21.58 3.46 -39.36
N ASP A 596 21.39 3.43 -40.69
CA ASP A 596 20.05 3.57 -41.28
C ASP A 596 19.12 2.44 -40.90
N GLU A 597 19.63 1.21 -40.83
CA GLU A 597 18.86 0.03 -40.40
C GLU A 597 18.58 0.08 -38.89
N LEU A 598 19.54 0.51 -38.08
CA LEU A 598 19.37 0.74 -36.64
C LEU A 598 18.23 1.74 -36.39
N LEU A 599 18.23 2.88 -37.04
CA LEU A 599 17.19 3.91 -36.91
C LEU A 599 15.83 3.40 -37.36
N ARG A 600 15.76 2.63 -38.46
CA ARG A 600 14.51 2.00 -38.91
C ARG A 600 13.91 1.05 -37.88
N ARG A 601 14.75 0.23 -37.24
CA ARG A 601 14.29 -0.67 -36.17
C ARG A 601 13.86 0.09 -34.93
N LEU A 602 14.58 1.13 -34.57
CA LEU A 602 14.22 2.03 -33.46
C LEU A 602 12.83 2.63 -33.69
N ASP A 603 12.55 3.16 -34.88
CA ASP A 603 11.25 3.78 -35.20
C ASP A 603 10.10 2.75 -35.13
N VAL A 604 10.33 1.51 -35.51
CA VAL A 604 9.33 0.42 -35.34
C VAL A 604 9.02 0.18 -33.88
N LEU A 605 10.05 0.10 -33.01
CA LEU A 605 9.86 -0.09 -31.58
C LEU A 605 9.16 1.09 -30.90
N LEU A 606 9.52 2.32 -31.26
CA LEU A 606 8.90 3.53 -30.74
C LEU A 606 7.42 3.61 -31.11
N SER A 607 7.11 3.36 -32.40
CA SER A 607 5.73 3.33 -32.89
C SER A 607 4.89 2.25 -32.20
N PHE A 608 5.48 1.10 -31.90
CA PHE A 608 4.83 0.05 -31.14
C PHE A 608 4.58 0.47 -29.68
N ALA A 609 5.57 1.04 -29.00
CA ALA A 609 5.43 1.53 -27.63
C ALA A 609 4.30 2.59 -27.54
N GLU A 610 4.28 3.55 -28.46
CA GLU A 610 3.19 4.53 -28.58
C GLU A 610 1.83 3.89 -28.80
N SER A 611 1.73 2.83 -29.63
CA SER A 611 0.49 2.10 -29.86
C SER A 611 -0.04 1.41 -28.62
N MET A 612 0.84 1.09 -27.66
CA MET A 612 0.52 0.54 -26.35
C MET A 612 0.23 1.60 -25.29
N GLY A 613 0.23 2.89 -25.65
CA GLY A 613 0.03 3.98 -24.71
C GLY A 613 1.24 4.28 -23.81
N ALA A 614 2.42 3.74 -24.15
CA ALA A 614 3.66 4.02 -23.43
C ALA A 614 4.38 5.21 -24.08
N ASP A 615 4.88 6.14 -23.25
CA ASP A 615 5.80 7.19 -23.70
C ASP A 615 7.25 6.70 -23.51
N PRO A 616 7.96 6.37 -24.59
CA PRO A 616 9.34 5.90 -24.49
C PRO A 616 10.30 6.96 -23.93
N THR A 617 9.91 8.23 -23.91
CA THR A 617 10.71 9.36 -23.40
C THR A 617 10.44 9.66 -21.92
N GLU A 618 9.47 8.99 -21.29
CA GLU A 618 9.16 9.19 -19.86
C GLU A 618 10.36 8.86 -18.94
N ASN A 619 11.23 7.94 -19.36
CA ASN A 619 12.46 7.62 -18.65
C ASN A 619 13.63 8.42 -19.24
N ALA A 620 14.28 9.26 -18.44
CA ALA A 620 15.37 10.12 -18.85
C ALA A 620 16.53 9.38 -19.55
N VAL A 621 16.88 8.16 -19.09
CA VAL A 621 17.95 7.34 -19.73
C VAL A 621 17.56 6.93 -21.14
N ASN A 622 16.32 6.47 -21.32
CA ASN A 622 15.81 6.11 -22.64
C ASN A 622 15.74 7.33 -23.55
N HIS A 623 15.27 8.46 -23.06
CA HIS A 623 15.17 9.70 -23.81
C HIS A 623 16.54 10.18 -24.29
N VAL A 624 17.55 10.22 -23.39
CA VAL A 624 18.94 10.52 -23.76
C VAL A 624 19.47 9.52 -24.80
N GLY A 625 19.21 8.23 -24.62
CA GLY A 625 19.62 7.17 -25.56
C GLY A 625 19.02 7.34 -26.95
N ILE A 626 17.73 7.61 -27.06
CA ILE A 626 17.01 7.82 -28.32
C ILE A 626 17.58 9.03 -29.06
N LEU A 627 17.73 10.17 -28.38
CA LEU A 627 18.29 11.40 -28.96
C LEU A 627 19.73 11.20 -29.43
N THR A 628 20.53 10.47 -28.63
CA THR A 628 21.92 10.14 -28.99
C THR A 628 21.98 9.31 -30.27
N LEU A 629 21.16 8.27 -30.38
CA LEU A 629 21.10 7.42 -31.56
C LEU A 629 20.63 8.18 -32.81
N ARG A 630 19.74 9.15 -32.66
CA ARG A 630 19.32 10.05 -33.75
C ARG A 630 20.37 11.08 -34.13
N GLY A 631 21.41 11.27 -33.31
CA GLY A 631 22.46 12.27 -33.51
C GLY A 631 22.07 13.67 -33.02
N GLU A 632 21.01 13.75 -32.19
CA GLU A 632 20.51 14.99 -31.60
C GLU A 632 21.30 15.31 -30.31
N ILE A 633 22.63 15.37 -30.38
CA ILE A 633 23.51 15.40 -29.20
C ILE A 633 23.24 16.61 -28.30
N ALA A 634 22.98 17.80 -28.87
CA ALA A 634 22.66 18.97 -28.05
C ALA A 634 21.36 18.78 -27.22
N ALA A 635 20.33 18.21 -27.81
CA ALA A 635 19.08 17.89 -27.09
C ALA A 635 19.32 16.80 -26.04
N ALA A 636 20.10 15.77 -26.37
CA ALA A 636 20.46 14.72 -25.41
C ALA A 636 21.21 15.25 -24.17
N ILE A 637 22.10 16.24 -24.36
CA ILE A 637 22.81 16.90 -23.26
C ILE A 637 21.85 17.68 -22.37
N GLU A 638 20.91 18.45 -22.92
CA GLU A 638 19.93 19.20 -22.13
C GLU A 638 19.03 18.25 -21.35
N VAL A 639 18.49 17.20 -21.99
CA VAL A 639 17.70 16.18 -21.29
C VAL A 639 18.50 15.48 -20.19
N ALA A 640 19.76 15.15 -20.43
CA ALA A 640 20.62 14.55 -19.40
C ALA A 640 20.79 15.49 -18.19
N LEU A 641 20.98 16.78 -18.42
CA LEU A 641 21.17 17.77 -17.36
C LEU A 641 19.87 18.06 -16.58
N ASP A 642 18.75 18.18 -17.29
CA ASP A 642 17.47 18.61 -16.72
C ASP A 642 16.68 17.45 -16.10
N GLU A 643 16.80 16.23 -16.64
CA GLU A 643 15.99 15.09 -16.22
C GLU A 643 16.83 14.00 -15.55
N LEU A 644 17.98 13.56 -16.15
CA LEU A 644 18.74 12.43 -15.61
C LEU A 644 19.54 12.82 -14.36
N PHE A 645 20.43 13.83 -14.48
CA PHE A 645 21.32 14.22 -13.38
C PHE A 645 20.64 15.02 -12.25
N THR A 646 19.37 15.30 -12.35
CA THR A 646 18.55 15.82 -11.25
C THR A 646 18.01 14.72 -10.34
N GLN A 647 18.01 13.47 -10.80
CA GLN A 647 17.57 12.32 -10.04
C GLN A 647 18.61 11.86 -9.02
N PRO A 648 18.21 11.17 -7.94
CA PRO A 648 19.14 10.53 -7.03
C PRO A 648 20.05 9.50 -7.74
N VAL A 649 21.36 9.56 -7.51
CA VAL A 649 22.33 8.63 -8.12
C VAL A 649 22.04 7.17 -7.80
N ALA A 650 21.46 6.89 -6.65
CA ALA A 650 21.07 5.54 -6.21
C ALA A 650 20.04 4.86 -7.12
N LEU A 651 19.29 5.62 -7.93
CA LEU A 651 18.37 5.08 -8.94
C LEU A 651 19.09 4.59 -10.20
N TYR A 652 20.34 4.98 -10.41
CA TYR A 652 21.12 4.69 -11.63
C TYR A 652 22.46 4.04 -11.28
N PRO A 653 22.47 2.90 -10.63
CA PRO A 653 23.69 2.30 -10.07
C PRO A 653 24.75 1.94 -11.12
N ASN A 654 24.35 1.69 -12.36
CA ASN A 654 25.24 1.33 -13.48
C ASN A 654 25.55 2.52 -14.39
N TRP A 655 25.36 3.75 -13.93
CA TRP A 655 25.48 4.95 -14.77
C TRP A 655 26.89 5.09 -15.40
N ARG A 656 27.96 4.71 -14.69
CA ARG A 656 29.33 4.75 -15.24
C ARG A 656 29.49 3.78 -16.41
N GLU A 657 28.96 2.57 -16.29
CA GLU A 657 29.00 1.56 -17.35
C GLU A 657 28.21 2.04 -18.58
N VAL A 658 27.03 2.59 -18.36
CA VAL A 658 26.18 3.12 -19.43
C VAL A 658 26.88 4.28 -20.15
N LEU A 659 27.31 5.29 -19.41
CA LEU A 659 27.93 6.49 -20.01
C LEU A 659 29.33 6.23 -20.58
N SER A 660 30.01 5.13 -20.22
CA SER A 660 31.31 4.76 -20.82
C SER A 660 31.17 4.15 -22.22
N GLN A 661 29.96 3.86 -22.68
CA GLN A 661 29.74 3.27 -23.99
C GLN A 661 30.04 4.28 -25.14
N PRO A 662 30.52 3.82 -26.28
CA PRO A 662 30.98 4.69 -27.38
C PRO A 662 29.93 5.67 -27.89
N GLN A 663 28.64 5.28 -27.89
CA GLN A 663 27.54 6.15 -28.35
C GLN A 663 27.36 7.41 -27.49
N TYR A 664 27.77 7.40 -26.22
CA TYR A 664 27.66 8.55 -25.32
C TYR A 664 28.92 9.42 -25.26
N ALA A 665 29.96 9.09 -26.03
CA ALA A 665 31.25 9.79 -25.97
C ALA A 665 31.16 11.31 -26.19
N GLU A 666 30.32 11.77 -27.12
CA GLU A 666 30.10 13.20 -27.40
C GLU A 666 29.33 13.89 -26.25
N ILE A 667 28.38 13.21 -25.62
CA ILE A 667 27.66 13.72 -24.46
C ILE A 667 28.61 13.87 -23.27
N VAL A 668 29.37 12.82 -22.98
CA VAL A 668 30.31 12.78 -21.84
C VAL A 668 31.46 13.83 -22.05
N ALA A 669 31.77 14.21 -23.28
CA ALA A 669 32.75 15.25 -23.54
C ALA A 669 32.27 16.67 -23.15
N ASP A 670 30.97 16.92 -22.96
CA ASP A 670 30.46 18.23 -22.53
C ASP A 670 30.90 18.52 -21.07
N PRO A 671 31.51 19.69 -20.80
CA PRO A 671 31.97 20.02 -19.45
C PRO A 671 30.91 20.06 -18.40
N ARG A 672 29.63 20.36 -18.74
CA ARG A 672 28.49 20.41 -17.83
C ARG A 672 28.11 18.98 -17.39
N ILE A 673 28.14 18.04 -18.32
CA ILE A 673 27.94 16.61 -18.06
C ILE A 673 29.05 16.09 -17.15
N GLN A 674 30.31 16.41 -17.42
CA GLN A 674 31.44 16.02 -16.57
C GLN A 674 31.28 16.55 -15.14
N GLU A 675 30.79 17.78 -14.97
CA GLU A 675 30.50 18.33 -13.63
C GLU A 675 29.33 17.60 -12.93
N ALA A 676 28.28 17.26 -13.68
CA ALA A 676 27.16 16.48 -13.16
C ALA A 676 27.60 15.06 -12.74
N MET A 677 28.46 14.41 -13.53
CA MET A 677 29.06 13.12 -13.18
C MET A 677 29.89 13.20 -11.89
N ARG A 678 30.72 14.23 -11.71
CA ARG A 678 31.50 14.46 -10.45
C ARG A 678 30.57 14.64 -9.24
N ARG A 679 29.44 15.31 -9.40
CA ARG A 679 28.45 15.42 -8.31
C ARG A 679 27.87 14.06 -7.95
N TRP A 680 27.54 13.24 -8.93
CA TRP A 680 27.06 11.88 -8.69
C TRP A 680 28.12 10.98 -8.05
N GLU A 681 29.38 11.11 -8.44
CA GLU A 681 30.50 10.41 -7.78
C GLU A 681 30.62 10.74 -6.29
N THR A 682 30.45 12.03 -5.95
CA THR A 682 30.48 12.49 -4.57
C THR A 682 29.28 11.93 -3.78
N GLN A 683 28.09 12.02 -4.34
CA GLN A 683 26.87 11.49 -3.70
C GLN A 683 26.96 9.98 -3.47
N GLU A 684 27.50 9.23 -4.41
CA GLU A 684 27.70 7.79 -4.28
C GLU A 684 28.72 7.45 -3.20
N ALA A 685 29.81 8.19 -3.11
CA ALA A 685 30.82 8.01 -2.06
C ALA A 685 30.25 8.31 -0.67
N ASP A 686 29.48 9.38 -0.52
CA ASP A 686 28.81 9.76 0.73
C ASP A 686 27.78 8.71 1.15
N LEU A 687 27.00 8.21 0.19
CA LEU A 687 26.02 7.15 0.42
C LEU A 687 26.71 5.85 0.86
N ARG A 688 27.76 5.45 0.15
CA ARG A 688 28.57 4.28 0.52
C ARG A 688 29.06 4.38 1.95
N ALA A 689 29.68 5.50 2.35
CA ALA A 689 30.19 5.71 3.68
C ALA A 689 29.08 5.66 4.75
N SER A 690 27.90 6.18 4.45
CA SER A 690 26.74 6.17 5.32
C SER A 690 26.20 4.75 5.54
N VAL A 691 26.14 3.94 4.48
CA VAL A 691 25.70 2.54 4.54
C VAL A 691 26.74 1.67 5.27
N GLU A 692 28.02 1.86 5.00
CA GLU A 692 29.14 1.19 5.71
C GLU A 692 29.06 1.46 7.22
N THR A 693 28.86 2.71 7.62
CA THR A 693 28.71 3.11 9.01
C THR A 693 27.51 2.43 9.66
N TYR A 694 26.37 2.41 8.97
CA TYR A 694 25.14 1.74 9.47
C TYR A 694 25.39 0.26 9.78
N PHE A 695 26.03 -0.50 8.88
CA PHE A 695 26.31 -1.91 9.14
C PHE A 695 27.37 -2.12 10.23
N ALA A 696 28.38 -1.25 10.33
CA ALA A 696 29.35 -1.30 11.42
C ALA A 696 28.70 -1.07 12.79
N ASP A 697 27.79 -0.09 12.89
CA ASP A 697 27.01 0.18 14.11
C ASP A 697 26.10 -1.02 14.47
N LEU A 698 25.48 -1.64 13.47
CA LEU A 698 24.64 -2.82 13.67
C LEU A 698 25.44 -4.01 14.22
N GLN A 699 26.63 -4.28 13.66
CA GLN A 699 27.54 -5.32 14.15
C GLN A 699 28.05 -5.04 15.57
N ALA A 700 28.28 -3.78 15.92
CA ALA A 700 28.72 -3.40 17.27
C ALA A 700 27.60 -3.52 18.32
N ALA A 701 26.33 -3.50 17.90
CA ALA A 701 25.16 -3.63 18.77
C ALA A 701 24.74 -5.08 19.03
N THR A 702 25.17 -6.01 18.19
CA THR A 702 24.94 -7.48 18.32
C THR A 702 26.10 -8.16 19.03
#